data_7dd686fc8fb9ba80fa45a23363951ee8
#
_entry.id   7dd686fc8fb9ba80fa45a23363951ee8
#
_cell.length_a   1.000
_cell.length_b   1.000
_cell.length_c   1.000
_cell.angle_alpha   90.00
_cell.angle_beta   90.00
_cell.angle_gamma   90.00
#
_symmetry.space_group_name_H-M   'P 1'
#
loop_
_entity.id
_entity.type
_entity.pdbx_description
1 polymer ?
#
loop_
_entity_poly.entity_id
_entity_poly.type
_entity_poly.pdbx_seq_one_letter_code
_entity_poly.pdbx_strand_id
1 'polypeptide(L)'
;MTETKSITLPKAADSPGIGVPQDGTSSGAAGLSDASPLLVAAMTAGYEVVGSAPAGLPPGGAIGVASGISGPETEIVVGAIGNGEPAAAKPQKAKIRAKKTKPDAAGAKQAKHDLAEGKLAKHDVAEGKQAKPDMAVAKQAKHDMAGGKQAKPESLGAKEAQPETAGAKKAKTGTGGARETKPAGAKKLKAKSAKHAGAKLPAAKGGTPKDAASAARAAHPGKAGVKGARLKGGKLKIAKKGALKTAKGIALQPESPFDLSDSQWYLNRELTWLEFNRRVLHEAIDERTPLLERLKFVAIVSANIDEFIMKRIGGLKQQFGAGMHELTLDGRTPRQQVIECHTSIREIHARKREAFTEVRALLEQKGIVIESYATLIPKEKKFLREHYYANIYPLLTPQSIDPAHPFPFISNLSLNLLVTLRYPRAKEVSLARVKVPVGLGSPRFIRVGKGDHFIPLEDVMMNNLDMLFPGMHIVACEIFRVTRNANTEKDEEEADDLMAMIESELKERRFAPIVRLEIGSGMEPLHRGRLAAELELDEENDVFEVPGMLAMRDLFELARLDYPRMHDPAHHPIDHPQLLTTRNIFHTIRDARQILLQHPYVSFSTSIERFLREAANDPKVRGIKMTLYRTSSQSRIIEALLAAAQNGKQVAVVVELKARFDEATNIRLAEEMEEAGIHVTYGVVGLKTHCKVILVVRQDYSGLRRYVHIGTGNYHAETARIYSDVGLLTCDETIGQDATELFNYLTTGFMARRNYQALVPAPRLLKKALLARIEREMALHAAAGGGLIQFKMNALEDGDIVKALYRASMAGVRVDLYVRDTCRLRPGIPGLSENIRVVSIVGRFLEHARIYYFRNAGAEEYFISSADAMKRNLEARVEILCPVIAPELTRELRQIFDTYEADQRSAWDMRPDGSYVQRHPADGESGEGTHQMLIAQAERRLKESLKMKKKLPQR
;
A
#
# COMPACT_ATOMS: atom_id res chain seq x y z
N MET A 1 18.99 -28.81 52.65
CA MET A 1 20.31 -29.39 52.35
C MET A 1 20.41 -29.38 50.83
N THR A 2 20.95 -28.32 50.32
CA THR A 2 22.30 -28.18 49.68
C THR A 2 22.28 -28.76 48.29
N GLU A 3 22.69 -28.12 47.24
CA GLU A 3 23.74 -27.11 47.00
C GLU A 3 23.54 -26.40 45.65
N THR A 4 23.78 -25.13 45.66
CA THR A 4 24.03 -24.23 44.58
C THR A 4 25.38 -24.48 43.92
N LYS A 5 25.47 -24.42 42.60
CA LYS A 5 26.71 -24.12 41.85
C LYS A 5 26.51 -23.09 40.78
N SER A 6 27.04 -21.93 41.04
CA SER A 6 27.29 -20.81 40.11
C SER A 6 28.48 -21.15 39.18
N ILE A 7 28.39 -20.78 37.91
CA ILE A 7 29.51 -20.72 36.98
C ILE A 7 29.60 -19.32 36.36
N THR A 8 30.78 -18.74 36.52
CA THR A 8 31.22 -17.40 36.18
C THR A 8 31.66 -17.27 34.72
N LEU A 9 31.36 -16.13 34.14
CA LEU A 9 31.87 -15.66 32.82
C LEU A 9 33.32 -15.17 32.89
N PRO A 10 34.13 -15.23 31.86
CA PRO A 10 35.34 -14.40 31.74
C PRO A 10 35.16 -13.21 30.80
N LYS A 11 35.95 -12.20 31.12
CA LYS A 11 36.03 -10.83 30.62
C LYS A 11 36.72 -10.69 29.24
N ALA A 12 36.48 -9.54 28.66
CA ALA A 12 36.98 -8.94 27.44
C ALA A 12 38.53 -8.77 27.37
N ALA A 13 39.02 -8.64 26.15
CA ALA A 13 40.31 -8.02 25.85
C ALA A 13 40.28 -7.28 24.49
N ASP A 14 41.03 -6.21 24.47
CA ASP A 14 41.16 -4.98 23.72
C ASP A 14 41.38 -5.02 22.20
N SER A 15 41.14 -3.83 21.66
CA SER A 15 41.37 -3.32 20.32
C SER A 15 42.84 -3.25 19.86
N PRO A 16 43.14 -2.96 18.56
CA PRO A 16 43.57 -1.58 18.26
C PRO A 16 43.05 -1.00 16.93
N GLY A 17 42.97 0.35 16.89
CA GLY A 17 42.56 1.16 15.77
C GLY A 17 43.73 1.56 14.82
N ILE A 18 43.34 2.10 13.65
CA ILE A 18 44.09 2.93 12.70
C ILE A 18 43.07 3.69 11.89
N GLY A 19 42.97 4.98 11.84
CA GLY A 19 43.68 6.02 11.16
C GLY A 19 42.88 6.56 9.98
N VAL A 20 42.40 7.82 10.09
CA VAL A 20 41.69 8.64 9.04
C VAL A 20 42.74 9.27 8.11
N PRO A 21 42.40 9.60 6.83
CA PRO A 21 42.39 11.03 6.48
C PRO A 21 41.16 11.53 5.73
N GLN A 22 40.91 12.82 5.94
CA GLN A 22 39.87 13.70 5.37
C GLN A 22 40.24 14.20 3.97
N ASP A 23 39.19 14.62 3.25
CA ASP A 23 38.95 15.80 2.43
C ASP A 23 38.10 15.42 1.23
N GLY A 24 37.08 16.10 0.75
CA GLY A 24 36.45 17.37 0.93
C GLY A 24 35.60 17.71 -0.27
N THR A 25 34.48 18.39 -0.04
CA THR A 25 33.67 19.22 -0.95
C THR A 25 32.75 18.57 -1.98
N SER A 26 31.52 18.62 -1.80
CA SER A 26 30.32 19.48 -2.07
C SER A 26 29.62 19.29 -3.42
N SER A 27 28.32 19.27 -3.30
CA SER A 27 27.19 19.73 -4.14
C SER A 27 26.30 18.70 -4.82
N GLY A 28 25.12 18.59 -4.33
CA GLY A 28 23.81 18.70 -4.91
C GLY A 28 23.32 17.62 -5.87
N ALA A 29 22.39 16.79 -5.43
CA ALA A 29 21.29 16.30 -6.26
C ALA A 29 20.19 15.65 -5.42
N ALA A 30 18.97 15.85 -5.84
CA ALA A 30 17.73 15.46 -5.21
C ALA A 30 17.56 13.95 -5.13
N GLY A 31 17.28 13.45 -3.93
CA GLY A 31 17.10 12.02 -3.67
C GLY A 31 15.68 11.53 -3.87
N LEU A 32 15.58 10.41 -4.48
CA LEU A 32 14.37 9.63 -4.69
C LEU A 32 14.10 8.67 -3.54
N SER A 33 12.88 8.67 -3.02
CA SER A 33 12.50 7.63 -2.07
C SER A 33 11.00 7.45 -1.95
N ASP A 34 10.51 6.28 -2.26
CA ASP A 34 9.17 5.85 -1.92
C ASP A 34 9.23 4.55 -1.12
N ALA A 35 8.77 4.57 0.09
CA ALA A 35 8.43 3.38 0.86
C ALA A 35 6.99 3.53 1.31
N SER A 36 6.31 2.72 0.98
CA SER A 36 5.53 1.55 1.26
C SER A 36 4.03 1.71 1.04
N PRO A 37 3.42 0.90 0.26
CA PRO A 37 2.04 0.50 0.49
C PRO A 37 1.75 -1.00 0.37
N LEU A 38 2.73 -1.88 0.42
CA LEU A 38 2.51 -3.30 0.18
C LEU A 38 2.34 -4.18 1.43
N LEU A 39 2.30 -3.60 2.61
CA LEU A 39 1.61 -4.30 3.71
C LEU A 39 0.14 -4.52 3.32
N VAL A 40 -0.43 -3.63 2.47
CA VAL A 40 -1.72 -3.80 1.79
C VAL A 40 -1.68 -4.99 0.86
N ALA A 41 -0.68 -5.07 -0.03
CA ALA A 41 -0.58 -6.18 -0.96
C ALA A 41 -0.32 -7.50 -0.23
N ALA A 42 0.42 -7.49 0.87
CA ALA A 42 0.60 -8.68 1.69
C ALA A 42 -0.67 -9.08 2.44
N MET A 43 -1.46 -8.11 2.91
CA MET A 43 -2.74 -8.39 3.55
C MET A 43 -3.90 -8.56 2.56
N THR A 44 -3.82 -7.96 1.36
CA THR A 44 -4.82 -8.08 0.29
C THR A 44 -4.39 -8.91 -0.91
N ALA A 45 -3.11 -9.18 -1.11
CA ALA A 45 -2.59 -10.03 -2.20
C ALA A 45 -2.94 -11.51 -2.06
N GLY A 46 -3.95 -11.76 -1.30
CA GLY A 46 -4.74 -12.93 -1.43
C GLY A 46 -5.65 -12.91 -2.67
N TYR A 47 -5.76 -11.83 -3.40
CA TYR A 47 -6.61 -11.71 -4.57
C TYR A 47 -5.86 -11.00 -5.70
N GLU A 48 -5.86 -11.69 -6.80
CA GLU A 48 -5.37 -11.36 -8.14
C GLU A 48 -3.95 -11.78 -8.46
N VAL A 49 -3.85 -13.05 -8.75
CA VAL A 49 -3.02 -13.51 -9.84
C VAL A 49 -3.73 -13.10 -11.11
N VAL A 50 -3.12 -12.23 -11.89
CA VAL A 50 -3.58 -11.92 -13.25
C VAL A 50 -3.46 -13.18 -14.09
N GLY A 51 -4.56 -13.88 -14.21
CA GLY A 51 -4.79 -14.93 -15.18
C GLY A 51 -6.01 -14.51 -15.99
N SER A 52 -5.81 -14.26 -17.28
CA SER A 52 -6.86 -14.16 -18.27
C SER A 52 -7.74 -15.40 -18.21
N ALA A 53 -9.01 -15.23 -17.84
CA ALA A 53 -10.01 -16.28 -17.88
C ALA A 53 -10.51 -16.50 -19.31
N PRO A 54 -10.78 -17.75 -19.71
CA PRO A 54 -11.73 -18.02 -20.77
C PRO A 54 -13.13 -18.12 -20.18
N ALA A 55 -14.08 -17.51 -20.90
CA ALA A 55 -15.49 -17.48 -20.60
C ALA A 55 -16.17 -18.85 -20.61
N GLY A 56 -17.18 -19.00 -19.75
CA GLY A 56 -18.34 -19.83 -20.03
C GLY A 56 -18.59 -20.96 -19.06
N LEU A 57 -19.59 -20.81 -18.21
CA LEU A 57 -20.77 -21.68 -18.06
C LEU A 57 -21.67 -21.23 -16.88
N PRO A 58 -22.97 -21.60 -16.87
CA PRO A 58 -24.03 -20.72 -16.37
C PRO A 58 -24.48 -20.98 -14.91
N PRO A 59 -25.38 -20.15 -14.37
CA PRO A 59 -25.75 -20.17 -12.97
C PRO A 59 -26.93 -21.11 -12.68
N GLY A 60 -26.92 -21.71 -11.50
CA GLY A 60 -28.03 -22.51 -11.01
C GLY A 60 -28.17 -22.43 -9.50
N GLY A 61 -29.30 -21.86 -9.05
CA GLY A 61 -29.92 -22.24 -7.80
C GLY A 61 -29.79 -21.30 -6.62
N ALA A 62 -30.69 -20.35 -6.54
CA ALA A 62 -31.06 -19.66 -5.31
C ALA A 62 -31.90 -20.56 -4.41
N ILE A 63 -31.69 -20.55 -3.11
CA ILE A 63 -32.67 -20.90 -2.08
C ILE A 63 -32.51 -19.86 -0.97
N GLY A 64 -33.39 -19.25 -0.64
CA GLY A 64 -34.45 -18.58 0.00
C GLY A 64 -34.28 -18.55 1.51
N VAL A 65 -34.34 -17.30 2.03
CA VAL A 65 -34.44 -16.92 3.43
C VAL A 65 -35.85 -17.20 3.93
N ALA A 66 -35.98 -17.69 5.14
CA ALA A 66 -37.18 -17.52 5.95
C ALA A 66 -36.81 -17.24 7.40
N SER A 67 -37.30 -16.13 7.87
CA SER A 67 -37.33 -15.59 9.22
C SER A 67 -38.37 -16.29 10.08
N GLY A 68 -38.17 -16.28 11.42
CA GLY A 68 -39.28 -16.21 12.33
C GLY A 68 -39.14 -16.91 13.68
N ILE A 69 -38.89 -16.17 14.73
CA ILE A 69 -39.70 -15.93 15.94
C ILE A 69 -39.58 -16.89 17.13
N SER A 70 -39.11 -16.27 18.26
CA SER A 70 -39.52 -16.35 19.70
C SER A 70 -39.35 -17.60 20.54
N GLY A 71 -38.63 -17.41 21.56
CA GLY A 71 -38.38 -17.92 22.90
C GLY A 71 -39.47 -18.68 23.65
N PRO A 72 -39.39 -18.97 24.97
CA PRO A 72 -38.68 -18.28 26.03
C PRO A 72 -37.88 -19.17 27.03
N GLU A 73 -37.28 -18.50 27.99
CA GLU A 73 -36.60 -18.81 29.19
C GLU A 73 -36.93 -20.10 29.97
N THR A 74 -35.92 -20.70 30.58
CA THR A 74 -35.98 -21.02 32.03
C THR A 74 -34.60 -21.24 32.63
N GLU A 75 -34.51 -20.83 33.88
CA GLU A 75 -33.41 -20.71 34.85
C GLU A 75 -32.63 -22.00 35.15
N ILE A 76 -31.37 -21.83 35.36
CA ILE A 76 -30.48 -22.00 36.53
C ILE A 76 -30.79 -23.19 37.48
N VAL A 77 -29.75 -23.95 37.77
CA VAL A 77 -29.23 -24.15 39.13
C VAL A 77 -27.81 -24.73 39.09
N VAL A 78 -26.96 -24.11 39.88
CA VAL A 78 -25.58 -24.44 40.21
C VAL A 78 -25.55 -25.64 41.17
N GLY A 79 -24.59 -26.53 40.99
CA GLY A 79 -24.28 -27.54 42.03
C GLY A 79 -22.92 -28.17 41.73
N ALA A 80 -22.00 -27.88 42.62
CA ALA A 80 -20.64 -28.38 42.59
C ALA A 80 -20.51 -29.80 43.20
N ILE A 81 -19.32 -30.38 42.93
CA ILE A 81 -18.64 -31.43 43.74
C ILE A 81 -18.58 -32.85 43.12
N GLY A 82 -17.35 -33.32 42.93
CA GLY A 82 -16.96 -34.66 43.25
C GLY A 82 -16.24 -35.49 42.19
N ASN A 83 -14.97 -35.70 42.45
CA ASN A 83 -14.02 -36.56 41.80
C ASN A 83 -14.48 -38.03 41.70
N GLY A 84 -14.00 -38.70 40.68
CA GLY A 84 -13.98 -40.18 40.66
C GLY A 84 -13.78 -40.81 39.28
N GLU A 85 -12.58 -41.19 38.93
CA GLU A 85 -12.22 -42.20 37.92
C GLU A 85 -12.32 -43.63 38.55
N PRO A 86 -12.16 -44.70 37.74
CA PRO A 86 -12.44 -45.04 36.37
C PRO A 86 -13.19 -46.39 36.20
N ALA A 87 -13.61 -46.76 35.04
CA ALA A 87 -13.46 -48.11 34.51
C ALA A 87 -14.17 -48.36 33.14
N ALA A 88 -13.50 -49.09 32.31
CA ALA A 88 -13.83 -49.46 30.95
C ALA A 88 -14.98 -50.49 30.84
N ALA A 89 -15.78 -50.41 29.79
CA ALA A 89 -16.42 -51.57 29.14
C ALA A 89 -16.82 -51.29 27.68
N LYS A 90 -16.54 -52.24 26.81
CA LYS A 90 -16.73 -52.27 25.39
C LYS A 90 -18.18 -52.57 24.96
N PRO A 91 -18.51 -52.44 23.67
CA PRO A 91 -19.84 -52.13 23.16
C PRO A 91 -20.65 -53.35 22.73
N GLN A 92 -21.95 -53.23 22.79
CA GLN A 92 -22.86 -54.20 22.11
C GLN A 92 -23.72 -53.48 21.06
N LYS A 93 -23.75 -54.14 19.87
CA LYS A 93 -24.54 -53.76 18.70
C LYS A 93 -26.01 -54.05 18.93
N ALA A 94 -26.87 -53.10 18.60
CA ALA A 94 -28.28 -53.36 18.39
C ALA A 94 -28.75 -52.83 17.03
N LYS A 95 -29.22 -53.77 16.22
CA LYS A 95 -29.90 -53.57 14.95
C LYS A 95 -31.34 -53.11 15.24
N ILE A 96 -31.82 -52.05 14.58
CA ILE A 96 -33.24 -51.77 14.45
C ILE A 96 -33.62 -51.66 12.98
N ARG A 97 -34.66 -52.43 12.69
CA ARG A 97 -35.32 -52.68 11.39
C ARG A 97 -36.21 -51.48 11.00
N ALA A 98 -36.12 -51.07 9.72
CA ALA A 98 -37.08 -50.16 9.11
C ALA A 98 -38.45 -50.82 8.89
N LYS A 99 -39.51 -50.11 9.19
CA LYS A 99 -40.86 -50.36 8.67
C LYS A 99 -41.33 -49.19 7.84
N LYS A 100 -41.69 -49.51 6.59
CA LYS A 100 -42.42 -48.62 5.65
C LYS A 100 -43.92 -48.59 6.04
N THR A 101 -44.52 -47.41 6.05
CA THR A 101 -45.94 -47.26 5.87
C THR A 101 -46.23 -46.09 4.96
N LYS A 102 -47.12 -46.29 4.02
CA LYS A 102 -47.64 -45.32 3.01
C LYS A 102 -48.66 -44.38 3.66
N PRO A 103 -48.84 -43.17 3.12
CA PRO A 103 -49.86 -42.24 3.59
C PRO A 103 -51.18 -42.43 2.81
N ASP A 104 -52.26 -42.21 3.54
CA ASP A 104 -53.61 -42.07 3.03
C ASP A 104 -53.95 -40.63 2.71
N ALA A 105 -54.76 -40.48 1.69
CA ALA A 105 -55.29 -39.24 1.15
C ALA A 105 -56.61 -38.84 1.86
N ALA A 106 -56.71 -37.61 2.26
CA ALA A 106 -58.00 -36.89 2.25
C ALA A 106 -57.79 -35.43 2.66
N GLY A 107 -58.37 -34.51 1.94
CA GLY A 107 -58.56 -33.11 2.36
C GLY A 107 -58.27 -32.07 1.29
N ALA A 108 -58.92 -32.14 0.16
CA ALA A 108 -59.06 -30.99 -0.73
C ALA A 108 -60.29 -30.15 -0.31
N LYS A 109 -60.10 -28.84 -0.21
CA LYS A 109 -61.04 -27.82 -0.77
C LYS A 109 -60.74 -26.42 -0.15
N GLN A 110 -60.86 -25.46 -1.08
CA GLN A 110 -61.05 -24.00 -0.90
C GLN A 110 -59.77 -23.19 -0.65
N ALA A 111 -59.46 -22.14 -1.42
CA ALA A 111 -60.28 -21.30 -2.28
C ALA A 111 -59.50 -20.79 -3.50
N LYS A 112 -60.19 -20.73 -4.61
CA LYS A 112 -59.91 -19.88 -5.78
C LYS A 112 -60.45 -18.48 -5.53
N HIS A 113 -59.73 -17.51 -6.01
CA HIS A 113 -60.12 -16.21 -6.58
C HIS A 113 -58.89 -15.31 -6.47
N ASP A 114 -58.32 -14.63 -7.41
CA ASP A 114 -58.78 -14.13 -8.68
C ASP A 114 -57.67 -14.10 -9.71
N LEU A 115 -58.04 -14.42 -10.89
CA LEU A 115 -57.31 -14.28 -12.14
C LEU A 115 -57.89 -13.06 -12.91
N ALA A 116 -57.08 -12.43 -13.64
CA ALA A 116 -57.30 -11.90 -14.99
C ALA A 116 -56.20 -10.86 -15.25
N GLU A 117 -55.58 -10.70 -16.36
CA GLU A 117 -55.61 -11.16 -17.75
C GLU A 117 -54.25 -10.81 -18.34
N GLY A 118 -53.75 -11.49 -19.25
CA GLY A 118 -53.64 -11.32 -20.65
C GLY A 118 -52.67 -12.28 -21.32
N LYS A 119 -53.28 -13.09 -22.08
CA LYS A 119 -52.81 -13.92 -23.19
C LYS A 119 -51.99 -13.15 -24.21
N LEU A 120 -51.05 -13.75 -25.03
CA LEU A 120 -50.98 -14.82 -26.02
C LEU A 120 -49.54 -14.84 -26.56
N ALA A 121 -48.95 -15.83 -27.15
CA ALA A 121 -49.30 -17.06 -27.79
C ALA A 121 -48.08 -18.01 -27.90
N LYS A 122 -48.37 -19.24 -28.00
CA LYS A 122 -47.50 -20.37 -28.34
C LYS A 122 -47.29 -20.45 -29.83
N HIS A 123 -46.14 -21.01 -30.28
CA HIS A 123 -45.99 -22.07 -31.25
C HIS A 123 -44.55 -22.54 -31.25
N ASP A 124 -44.31 -23.67 -30.93
CA ASP A 124 -44.16 -25.01 -31.46
C ASP A 124 -42.77 -25.35 -32.04
N VAL A 125 -42.32 -26.43 -31.51
CA VAL A 125 -41.20 -27.32 -31.70
C VAL A 125 -41.00 -27.77 -33.15
N ALA A 126 -39.78 -27.85 -33.62
CA ALA A 126 -39.26 -28.97 -34.37
C ALA A 126 -37.71 -28.98 -34.50
N GLU A 127 -37.18 -30.16 -34.47
CA GLU A 127 -35.76 -30.57 -34.54
C GLU A 127 -35.10 -30.26 -35.88
N GLY A 128 -33.76 -30.12 -35.87
CA GLY A 128 -33.04 -30.48 -37.08
C GLY A 128 -31.65 -29.85 -37.26
N LYS A 129 -30.61 -30.56 -36.85
CA LYS A 129 -29.29 -30.74 -37.49
C LYS A 129 -28.45 -29.57 -38.00
N GLN A 130 -27.28 -29.51 -37.45
CA GLN A 130 -25.91 -29.17 -37.95
C GLN A 130 -25.78 -28.56 -39.36
N ALA A 131 -25.05 -27.43 -39.42
CA ALA A 131 -23.86 -27.20 -40.24
C ALA A 131 -23.21 -25.84 -39.94
N LYS A 132 -21.88 -25.86 -39.91
CA LYS A 132 -20.93 -24.71 -39.87
C LYS A 132 -20.84 -24.04 -41.23
N PRO A 133 -19.94 -23.07 -41.36
CA PRO A 133 -20.07 -21.60 -41.18
C PRO A 133 -19.87 -20.86 -42.49
N ASP A 134 -20.03 -19.54 -42.49
CA ASP A 134 -19.11 -18.67 -43.24
C ASP A 134 -19.42 -17.18 -42.99
N MET A 135 -18.30 -16.43 -43.06
CA MET A 135 -18.19 -14.97 -42.97
C MET A 135 -18.99 -14.28 -44.09
N ALA A 136 -19.53 -13.14 -43.82
CA ALA A 136 -19.52 -11.91 -44.64
C ALA A 136 -20.31 -10.80 -43.96
N VAL A 137 -19.64 -9.73 -43.56
CA VAL A 137 -19.71 -8.39 -44.14
C VAL A 137 -21.10 -7.92 -44.61
N ALA A 138 -21.62 -6.93 -43.96
CA ALA A 138 -22.46 -5.92 -44.58
C ALA A 138 -22.30 -4.56 -43.87
N LYS A 139 -21.83 -3.71 -44.70
CA LYS A 139 -21.92 -2.28 -44.83
C LYS A 139 -23.36 -1.77 -44.97
N GLN A 140 -23.50 -0.53 -44.68
CA GLN A 140 -24.26 0.59 -45.26
C GLN A 140 -25.11 1.29 -44.20
N ALA A 141 -25.24 2.61 -44.18
CA ALA A 141 -25.22 3.58 -45.27
C ALA A 141 -24.78 4.97 -44.79
N LYS A 142 -24.12 5.60 -45.71
CA LYS A 142 -23.92 7.08 -45.80
C LYS A 142 -25.02 7.71 -46.64
N HIS A 143 -25.27 8.96 -46.45
CA HIS A 143 -25.55 10.00 -47.45
C HIS A 143 -25.28 11.37 -46.79
N ASP A 144 -24.84 12.45 -47.38
CA ASP A 144 -24.30 12.91 -48.71
C ASP A 144 -23.70 14.29 -48.34
N MET A 145 -22.88 14.89 -49.02
CA MET A 145 -22.58 15.45 -50.35
C MET A 145 -21.29 16.28 -50.29
N ALA A 146 -20.57 16.62 -51.16
CA ALA A 146 -20.38 16.61 -52.55
C ALA A 146 -19.18 17.53 -52.89
N GLY A 147 -18.44 17.18 -53.89
CA GLY A 147 -17.92 18.12 -54.87
C GLY A 147 -16.45 18.23 -55.09
N GLY A 148 -15.93 17.63 -56.17
CA GLY A 148 -15.24 18.32 -57.17
C GLY A 148 -13.83 17.91 -57.60
N LYS A 149 -13.77 17.06 -58.64
CA LYS A 149 -12.86 17.06 -59.85
C LYS A 149 -11.36 16.66 -59.70
N GLN A 150 -11.04 15.47 -60.19
CA GLN A 150 -10.33 15.05 -61.43
C GLN A 150 -8.84 15.45 -61.50
N ALA A 151 -7.94 14.47 -61.64
CA ALA A 151 -7.60 13.72 -62.86
C ALA A 151 -6.64 12.55 -62.55
N LYS A 152 -6.79 11.47 -63.32
CA LYS A 152 -6.00 10.28 -63.46
C LYS A 152 -4.99 10.48 -64.66
N PRO A 153 -4.23 9.42 -65.13
CA PRO A 153 -3.62 8.21 -64.55
C PRO A 153 -2.20 7.91 -65.13
N GLU A 154 -1.75 6.69 -64.84
CA GLU A 154 -0.91 5.72 -65.54
C GLU A 154 0.24 5.20 -64.75
N SER A 155 0.36 4.01 -64.45
CA SER A 155 0.39 2.63 -64.91
C SER A 155 1.80 2.07 -65.13
N LEU A 156 1.93 0.75 -64.89
CA LEU A 156 2.97 -0.22 -65.25
C LEU A 156 4.16 -0.31 -64.26
N GLY A 157 4.63 -1.42 -63.81
CA GLY A 157 4.30 -2.82 -64.04
C GLY A 157 5.25 -3.72 -63.22
N ALA A 158 4.83 -4.89 -63.02
CA ALA A 158 5.44 -5.97 -62.26
C ALA A 158 6.76 -6.51 -62.81
N LYS A 159 7.62 -7.09 -61.94
CA LYS A 159 8.00 -8.51 -62.07
C LYS A 159 8.95 -8.97 -60.97
N GLU A 160 8.65 -10.15 -60.47
CA GLU A 160 9.43 -11.07 -59.68
C GLU A 160 10.78 -11.45 -60.27
N ALA A 161 11.75 -11.83 -59.46
CA ALA A 161 12.45 -13.12 -59.47
C ALA A 161 13.57 -13.21 -58.40
N GLN A 162 13.53 -14.24 -57.64
CA GLN A 162 14.65 -14.92 -57.00
C GLN A 162 15.20 -16.00 -57.97
N PRO A 163 16.21 -16.85 -57.58
CA PRO A 163 17.49 -16.69 -56.85
C PRO A 163 18.70 -17.19 -57.66
N GLU A 164 19.89 -17.21 -57.12
CA GLU A 164 20.86 -18.34 -57.12
C GLU A 164 22.31 -17.90 -56.81
N THR A 165 22.83 -18.47 -55.82
CA THR A 165 23.98 -19.35 -55.60
C THR A 165 25.32 -19.07 -56.26
N ALA A 166 26.30 -19.27 -55.36
CA ALA A 166 27.62 -19.92 -55.54
C ALA A 166 28.87 -19.12 -55.93
N GLY A 167 29.91 -19.36 -55.16
CA GLY A 167 31.24 -19.34 -55.70
C GLY A 167 32.36 -18.90 -54.77
N ALA A 168 32.95 -19.88 -54.11
CA ALA A 168 34.18 -19.80 -53.33
C ALA A 168 35.41 -19.37 -54.10
N LYS A 169 36.40 -18.78 -53.41
CA LYS A 169 37.82 -19.23 -53.32
C LYS A 169 38.74 -18.21 -52.66
N LYS A 170 39.35 -18.65 -51.54
CA LYS A 170 40.81 -18.76 -51.20
C LYS A 170 41.74 -17.68 -51.78
N ALA A 171 42.57 -17.00 -51.02
CA ALA A 171 43.67 -17.44 -50.21
C ALA A 171 44.60 -16.29 -49.82
N LYS A 172 45.19 -16.46 -48.62
CA LYS A 172 46.58 -16.24 -48.21
C LYS A 172 47.14 -14.86 -47.87
N THR A 173 47.46 -14.76 -46.59
CA THR A 173 48.75 -14.40 -45.97
C THR A 173 49.39 -13.04 -46.25
N GLY A 174 49.73 -12.41 -45.13
CA GLY A 174 50.82 -11.42 -45.09
C GLY A 174 50.76 -10.50 -43.89
N THR A 175 51.50 -10.85 -42.91
CA THR A 175 52.15 -10.12 -41.80
C THR A 175 52.40 -8.62 -41.99
N GLY A 176 52.26 -7.83 -40.95
CA GLY A 176 53.22 -6.80 -40.59
C GLY A 176 52.71 -5.40 -40.30
N GLY A 177 52.89 -4.93 -39.11
CA GLY A 177 53.44 -3.61 -38.85
C GLY A 177 52.49 -2.42 -38.59
N ALA A 178 52.49 -2.08 -37.31
CA ALA A 178 52.38 -0.78 -36.71
C ALA A 178 52.28 0.53 -37.55
N ARG A 179 51.43 1.39 -37.15
CA ARG A 179 51.65 2.82 -36.78
C ARG A 179 50.44 3.72 -37.08
N GLU A 180 50.08 4.44 -36.02
CA GLU A 180 49.42 5.75 -35.97
C GLU A 180 49.14 6.49 -37.27
N THR A 181 47.93 7.05 -37.36
CA THR A 181 47.65 8.50 -37.47
C THR A 181 46.15 8.77 -37.74
N LYS A 182 45.58 9.69 -36.95
CA LYS A 182 44.42 10.54 -37.34
C LYS A 182 44.85 11.51 -38.46
N PRO A 183 44.00 12.34 -39.13
CA PRO A 183 42.60 12.71 -38.89
C PRO A 183 41.75 13.12 -40.16
N ALA A 184 40.60 13.73 -39.85
CA ALA A 184 39.84 14.76 -40.60
C ALA A 184 38.91 14.28 -41.73
N GLY A 185 37.72 14.74 -41.88
CA GLY A 185 37.08 16.03 -41.98
C GLY A 185 35.65 15.81 -42.44
N ALA A 186 34.66 16.41 -41.90
CA ALA A 186 34.11 17.75 -42.04
C ALA A 186 33.21 18.00 -43.23
N LYS A 187 32.00 18.49 -42.98
CA LYS A 187 31.28 19.63 -43.59
C LYS A 187 29.84 19.62 -43.07
N LYS A 188 29.40 20.55 -42.24
CA LYS A 188 29.10 22.01 -42.32
C LYS A 188 27.90 22.37 -43.19
N LEU A 189 26.96 23.06 -42.54
CA LEU A 189 26.38 24.36 -42.91
C LEU A 189 25.55 24.84 -41.73
N LYS A 190 25.92 25.90 -41.06
CA LYS A 190 25.81 27.35 -41.15
C LYS A 190 24.36 27.82 -40.89
N ALA A 191 24.03 28.85 -40.13
CA ALA A 191 24.70 30.09 -39.92
C ALA A 191 24.06 31.01 -38.89
N LYS A 192 24.88 31.91 -38.38
CA LYS A 192 24.88 33.36 -38.15
C LYS A 192 24.24 33.80 -36.80
N SER A 193 24.93 34.27 -35.90
CA SER A 193 25.95 35.34 -35.59
C SER A 193 25.41 36.71 -35.34
N ALA A 194 25.77 37.31 -34.22
CA ALA A 194 26.70 38.41 -34.02
C ALA A 194 26.72 38.79 -32.51
N LYS A 195 27.83 38.75 -31.80
CA LYS A 195 28.91 39.67 -31.49
C LYS A 195 28.46 40.94 -30.74
N HIS A 196 28.97 41.34 -29.59
CA HIS A 196 30.31 41.84 -29.27
C HIS A 196 30.58 41.76 -27.76
N ALA A 197 31.66 41.26 -27.28
CA ALA A 197 32.94 41.84 -26.81
C ALA A 197 32.77 42.73 -25.57
N GLY A 198 33.42 42.62 -24.49
CA GLY A 198 34.64 42.08 -24.01
C GLY A 198 35.25 43.04 -22.96
N ALA A 199 35.96 42.51 -21.99
CA ALA A 199 37.07 43.08 -21.24
C ALA A 199 36.83 43.58 -19.77
N LYS A 200 37.39 42.73 -18.85
CA LYS A 200 38.31 43.05 -17.73
C LYS A 200 38.02 44.11 -16.67
N LEU A 201 38.03 43.56 -15.43
CA LEU A 201 38.31 44.26 -14.14
C LEU A 201 39.58 45.17 -14.14
N PRO A 202 39.74 46.12 -13.20
CA PRO A 202 39.98 45.79 -11.80
C PRO A 202 39.46 46.81 -10.73
N ALA A 203 39.73 46.41 -9.48
CA ALA A 203 39.38 46.83 -8.17
C ALA A 203 39.51 48.29 -7.74
N ALA A 204 38.74 48.62 -6.68
CA ALA A 204 39.07 49.24 -5.42
C ALA A 204 38.55 50.66 -5.10
N LYS A 205 37.99 50.74 -3.93
CA LYS A 205 37.94 51.79 -2.89
C LYS A 205 36.93 52.95 -2.97
N GLY A 206 36.01 52.94 -2.00
CA GLY A 206 35.92 53.96 -0.95
C GLY A 206 35.00 55.14 -1.19
N GLY A 207 34.06 55.36 -0.24
CA GLY A 207 33.61 56.69 0.07
C GLY A 207 32.09 56.91 0.03
N THR A 208 31.48 56.98 1.19
CA THR A 208 30.23 57.68 1.54
C THR A 208 30.52 59.20 1.58
N PRO A 209 29.59 60.17 1.70
CA PRO A 209 28.12 60.14 1.92
C PRO A 209 27.30 61.32 1.25
N LYS A 210 26.00 61.33 1.61
CA LYS A 210 25.11 62.46 1.75
C LYS A 210 24.25 63.06 0.62
N ASP A 211 22.97 63.00 0.92
CA ASP A 211 21.96 64.08 0.97
C ASP A 211 21.23 64.62 -0.28
N ALA A 212 19.96 64.82 -0.04
CA ALA A 212 18.98 65.82 -0.47
C ALA A 212 18.06 65.42 -1.64
N ALA A 213 16.80 65.17 -1.37
CA ALA A 213 15.65 66.07 -1.17
C ALA A 213 14.97 66.60 -2.43
N SER A 214 13.65 66.50 -2.36
CA SER A 214 12.60 67.40 -2.93
C SER A 214 11.92 66.92 -4.24
N ALA A 215 10.64 66.70 -4.09
CA ALA A 215 9.43 67.44 -4.39
C ALA A 215 9.02 67.41 -5.89
N ALA A 216 7.81 67.27 -6.29
CA ALA A 216 6.51 67.79 -5.95
C ALA A 216 5.43 67.27 -6.94
N ARG A 217 4.18 67.13 -6.43
CA ARG A 217 2.91 67.65 -6.99
C ARG A 217 2.45 67.17 -8.39
N ALA A 218 1.25 66.91 -8.65
CA ALA A 218 -0.14 67.04 -8.22
C ALA A 218 -1.03 66.70 -9.43
N ALA A 219 -2.18 66.16 -9.33
CA ALA A 219 -3.48 66.82 -9.34
C ALA A 219 -4.63 65.86 -9.56
N HIS A 220 -5.68 66.00 -8.77
CA HIS A 220 -7.07 65.56 -9.00
C HIS A 220 -7.77 66.52 -10.02
N PRO A 221 -9.02 66.28 -10.52
CA PRO A 221 -10.25 66.00 -9.80
C PRO A 221 -11.27 65.14 -10.60
N GLY A 222 -12.37 64.74 -10.13
CA GLY A 222 -13.55 65.23 -9.60
C GLY A 222 -14.77 64.33 -9.65
N LYS A 223 -15.66 64.60 -8.79
CA LYS A 223 -16.97 64.22 -8.29
C LYS A 223 -18.11 63.89 -9.26
N ALA A 224 -19.00 62.97 -8.81
CA ALA A 224 -20.48 63.10 -8.62
C ALA A 224 -21.01 61.72 -8.14
N GLY A 225 -21.79 61.52 -7.25
CA GLY A 225 -22.75 62.02 -6.32
C GLY A 225 -24.17 61.57 -6.70
N VAL A 226 -24.83 60.59 -6.08
CA VAL A 226 -26.28 60.56 -5.81
C VAL A 226 -26.58 59.66 -4.59
N LYS A 227 -27.52 60.17 -3.81
CA LYS A 227 -28.03 59.76 -2.50
C LYS A 227 -29.02 58.55 -2.59
N GLY A 228 -29.14 57.81 -1.53
CA GLY A 228 -30.48 57.41 -1.10
C GLY A 228 -30.62 56.09 -0.33
N ALA A 229 -30.93 56.27 0.95
CA ALA A 229 -31.85 55.48 1.80
C ALA A 229 -31.34 54.25 2.57
N ARG A 230 -31.44 54.41 3.78
CA ARG A 230 -31.29 53.79 5.10
C ARG A 230 -32.29 52.68 5.35
N LEU A 231 -31.84 51.51 5.81
CA LEU A 231 -32.60 50.73 6.82
C LEU A 231 -31.64 50.00 7.77
N LYS A 232 -31.99 50.06 9.04
CA LYS A 232 -31.24 49.62 10.21
C LYS A 232 -31.30 48.10 10.39
N GLY A 233 -30.23 47.48 10.78
CA GLY A 233 -30.19 46.11 11.33
C GLY A 233 -28.88 45.83 12.04
N GLY A 234 -28.97 45.45 13.27
CA GLY A 234 -28.00 45.32 14.34
C GLY A 234 -26.61 44.80 14.03
N LYS A 235 -25.62 45.50 14.50
CA LYS A 235 -24.22 45.11 14.53
C LYS A 235 -23.93 44.26 15.77
N LEU A 236 -23.58 42.96 15.54
CA LEU A 236 -22.79 42.23 16.49
C LEU A 236 -21.33 42.63 16.32
N LYS A 237 -20.77 43.26 17.37
CA LYS A 237 -19.36 43.65 17.40
C LYS A 237 -18.49 42.40 17.60
N ILE A 238 -17.79 41.97 16.58
CA ILE A 238 -16.61 41.14 16.71
C ILE A 238 -15.43 42.11 16.84
N ALA A 239 -14.77 42.02 17.98
CA ALA A 239 -13.64 42.85 18.30
C ALA A 239 -12.47 42.56 17.37
N LYS A 240 -12.16 43.51 16.49
CA LYS A 240 -10.83 43.62 15.90
C LYS A 240 -9.91 44.15 17.02
N LYS A 241 -8.88 43.41 17.36
CA LYS A 241 -7.53 43.95 17.66
C LYS A 241 -6.60 42.88 18.21
N GLY A 242 -5.48 42.85 17.59
CA GLY A 242 -4.26 42.25 18.01
C GLY A 242 -3.27 42.21 16.84
N ALA A 243 -2.93 43.40 16.28
CA ALA A 243 -1.70 43.48 15.53
C ALA A 243 -0.56 43.22 16.49
N LEU A 244 0.03 42.02 16.42
CA LEU A 244 1.29 41.75 17.08
C LEU A 244 2.34 42.68 16.54
N LYS A 245 2.74 43.66 17.35
CA LYS A 245 4.00 44.39 17.16
C LYS A 245 5.10 43.33 17.18
N THR A 246 5.87 43.26 16.13
CA THR A 246 7.13 42.53 16.11
C THR A 246 8.00 43.04 17.26
N ALA A 247 8.08 42.22 18.30
CA ALA A 247 9.05 42.43 19.38
C ALA A 247 10.45 42.16 18.79
N LYS A 248 11.17 43.23 18.47
CA LYS A 248 12.61 43.18 18.37
C LYS A 248 13.14 42.97 19.79
N GLY A 249 13.74 41.81 20.02
CA GLY A 249 14.39 41.49 21.27
C GLY A 249 13.97 40.16 21.85
N ILE A 250 14.01 39.08 21.05
CA ILE A 250 14.17 37.74 21.63
C ILE A 250 15.66 37.60 21.88
N ALA A 251 16.02 37.56 23.16
CA ALA A 251 17.36 37.21 23.60
C ALA A 251 17.77 35.91 22.86
N LEU A 252 18.97 35.89 22.33
CA LEU A 252 19.64 34.69 21.86
C LEU A 252 19.43 33.64 22.95
N GLN A 253 18.68 32.59 22.64
CA GLN A 253 18.61 31.43 23.49
C GLN A 253 20.05 30.93 23.70
N PRO A 254 20.40 30.45 24.87
CA PRO A 254 21.72 29.86 25.08
C PRO A 254 21.90 28.81 23.99
N GLU A 255 23.07 28.80 23.37
CA GLU A 255 23.43 27.85 22.34
C GLU A 255 23.08 26.44 22.87
N SER A 256 22.24 25.74 22.14
CA SER A 256 21.87 24.37 22.50
C SER A 256 23.15 23.54 22.68
N PRO A 257 23.29 22.79 23.77
CA PRO A 257 24.45 21.93 23.96
C PRO A 257 24.58 20.84 22.89
N PHE A 258 23.55 20.69 22.06
CA PHE A 258 23.45 19.71 20.97
C PHE A 258 23.45 20.39 19.62
N ASP A 259 24.42 20.05 18.77
CA ASP A 259 24.34 20.37 17.35
C ASP A 259 23.36 19.41 16.66
N LEU A 260 22.17 19.93 16.36
CA LEU A 260 21.13 19.15 15.67
C LEU A 260 21.45 18.87 14.18
N SER A 261 22.59 19.30 13.67
CA SER A 261 23.08 18.89 12.33
C SER A 261 23.92 17.61 12.39
N ASP A 262 24.36 17.19 13.57
CA ASP A 262 25.14 15.98 13.75
C ASP A 262 24.28 14.73 13.50
N SER A 263 24.84 13.85 12.67
CA SER A 263 24.19 12.61 12.21
C SER A 263 23.92 11.59 13.34
N GLN A 264 24.63 11.66 14.44
CA GLN A 264 24.45 10.75 15.58
C GLN A 264 23.06 10.84 16.23
N TRP A 265 22.35 11.95 16.05
CA TRP A 265 21.01 12.16 16.59
C TRP A 265 19.90 11.55 15.75
N TYR A 266 20.25 10.94 14.62
CA TYR A 266 19.26 10.40 13.71
C TYR A 266 19.46 8.90 13.49
N LEU A 267 18.35 8.20 13.37
CA LEU A 267 18.34 6.79 12.99
C LEU A 267 18.21 6.65 11.46
N ASN A 268 18.77 5.56 10.94
CA ASN A 268 18.61 5.23 9.53
C ASN A 268 17.17 4.80 9.26
N ARG A 269 16.55 5.39 8.23
CA ARG A 269 15.17 5.12 7.88
C ARG A 269 14.93 3.69 7.39
N GLU A 270 15.89 3.07 6.71
CA GLU A 270 15.76 1.72 6.18
C GLU A 270 15.86 0.69 7.30
N LEU A 271 16.81 0.89 8.21
CA LEU A 271 16.99 0.01 9.37
C LEU A 271 15.79 0.10 10.33
N THR A 272 15.24 1.29 10.56
CA THR A 272 14.04 1.42 11.40
C THR A 272 12.80 0.77 10.77
N TRP A 273 12.73 0.74 9.43
CA TRP A 273 11.70 -0.02 8.73
C TRP A 273 11.91 -1.54 8.87
N LEU A 274 13.14 -2.02 8.87
CA LEU A 274 13.44 -3.43 9.15
C LEU A 274 13.11 -3.78 10.60
N GLU A 275 13.34 -2.87 11.56
CA GLU A 275 12.89 -3.03 12.95
C GLU A 275 11.37 -3.13 13.07
N PHE A 276 10.60 -2.40 12.25
CA PHE A 276 9.16 -2.62 12.17
C PHE A 276 8.83 -4.06 11.73
N ASN A 277 9.55 -4.62 10.76
CA ASN A 277 9.31 -6.01 10.34
C ASN A 277 9.72 -7.04 11.39
N ARG A 278 10.66 -6.73 12.30
CA ARG A 278 10.93 -7.58 13.48
C ARG A 278 9.73 -7.62 14.41
N ARG A 279 9.04 -6.48 14.64
CA ARG A 279 7.80 -6.43 15.42
C ARG A 279 6.65 -7.16 14.73
N VAL A 280 6.51 -7.04 13.42
CA VAL A 280 5.53 -7.80 12.63
C VAL A 280 5.81 -9.31 12.71
N LEU A 281 7.08 -9.72 12.67
CA LEU A 281 7.47 -11.12 12.84
C LEU A 281 7.16 -11.65 14.25
N HIS A 282 7.23 -10.78 15.25
CA HIS A 282 6.92 -11.16 16.62
C HIS A 282 5.47 -11.66 16.77
N GLU A 283 4.52 -11.11 16.01
CA GLU A 283 3.13 -11.62 15.99
C GLU A 283 3.05 -13.09 15.52
N ALA A 284 4.05 -13.58 14.76
CA ALA A 284 4.13 -15.00 14.41
C ALA A 284 4.70 -15.86 15.55
N ILE A 285 5.37 -15.24 16.53
CA ILE A 285 6.00 -15.90 17.67
C ILE A 285 5.08 -15.83 18.89
N ASP A 286 4.34 -14.76 19.06
CA ASP A 286 3.45 -14.51 20.19
C ASP A 286 2.32 -15.56 20.26
N GLU A 287 2.32 -16.37 21.32
CA GLU A 287 1.33 -17.44 21.53
C GLU A 287 -0.11 -16.92 21.72
N ARG A 288 -0.27 -15.65 22.09
CA ARG A 288 -1.58 -14.99 22.21
C ARG A 288 -2.23 -14.74 20.84
N THR A 289 -1.45 -14.80 19.75
CA THR A 289 -1.94 -14.67 18.37
C THR A 289 -2.45 -16.02 17.88
N PRO A 290 -3.67 -16.13 17.30
CA PRO A 290 -4.21 -17.37 16.79
C PRO A 290 -3.30 -18.05 15.74
N LEU A 291 -3.28 -19.39 15.70
CA LEU A 291 -2.25 -20.13 15.00
C LEU A 291 -2.19 -19.86 13.48
N LEU A 292 -3.34 -19.73 12.78
CA LEU A 292 -3.33 -19.40 11.35
C LEU A 292 -3.03 -17.91 11.12
N GLU A 293 -3.27 -17.04 12.10
CA GLU A 293 -2.79 -15.65 12.05
C GLU A 293 -1.26 -15.60 12.23
N ARG A 294 -0.68 -16.43 13.13
CA ARG A 294 0.80 -16.59 13.25
C ARG A 294 1.40 -16.98 11.91
N LEU A 295 0.82 -17.97 11.21
CA LEU A 295 1.24 -18.36 9.86
C LEU A 295 1.11 -17.20 8.86
N LYS A 296 0.02 -16.45 8.93
CA LYS A 296 -0.21 -15.25 8.10
C LYS A 296 0.87 -14.20 8.32
N PHE A 297 1.31 -13.96 9.56
CA PHE A 297 2.38 -13.01 9.86
C PHE A 297 3.74 -13.43 9.29
N VAL A 298 4.05 -14.73 9.23
CA VAL A 298 5.23 -15.24 8.50
C VAL A 298 5.16 -14.85 7.01
N ALA A 299 3.99 -15.04 6.39
CA ALA A 299 3.76 -14.68 4.99
C ALA A 299 3.86 -13.16 4.76
N ILE A 300 3.30 -12.34 5.66
CA ILE A 300 3.35 -10.88 5.62
C ILE A 300 4.81 -10.40 5.65
N VAL A 301 5.62 -10.87 6.60
CA VAL A 301 7.04 -10.47 6.67
C VAL A 301 7.80 -10.88 5.41
N SER A 302 7.51 -12.06 4.87
CA SER A 302 8.14 -12.51 3.63
C SER A 302 7.81 -11.57 2.46
N ALA A 303 6.55 -11.18 2.31
CA ALA A 303 6.10 -10.25 1.28
C ALA A 303 6.68 -8.84 1.48
N ASN A 304 6.73 -8.36 2.73
CA ASN A 304 7.30 -7.07 3.07
C ASN A 304 8.80 -6.97 2.71
N ILE A 305 9.57 -8.01 3.02
CA ILE A 305 11.00 -8.05 2.68
C ILE A 305 11.20 -8.12 1.17
N ASP A 306 10.40 -8.89 0.43
CA ASP A 306 10.44 -8.90 -1.03
C ASP A 306 10.26 -7.49 -1.60
N GLU A 307 9.25 -6.76 -1.11
CA GLU A 307 9.02 -5.40 -1.56
C GLU A 307 10.13 -4.43 -1.17
N PHE A 308 10.62 -4.53 0.06
CA PHE A 308 11.72 -3.70 0.52
C PHE A 308 12.95 -3.85 -0.38
N ILE A 309 13.27 -5.08 -0.76
CA ILE A 309 14.39 -5.34 -1.66
C ILE A 309 14.11 -4.78 -3.05
N MET A 310 12.91 -5.00 -3.59
CA MET A 310 12.53 -4.47 -4.90
C MET A 310 12.63 -2.94 -4.98
N LYS A 311 12.24 -2.24 -3.90
CA LYS A 311 12.14 -0.78 -3.92
C LYS A 311 13.32 -0.09 -3.26
N ARG A 312 13.69 -0.53 -2.04
CA ARG A 312 14.67 0.20 -1.24
C ARG A 312 16.09 -0.22 -1.59
N ILE A 313 16.36 -1.52 -1.55
CA ILE A 313 17.69 -2.04 -1.95
C ILE A 313 17.92 -1.75 -3.44
N GLY A 314 16.92 -1.98 -4.30
CA GLY A 314 17.01 -1.65 -5.71
C GLY A 314 17.36 -0.18 -5.96
N GLY A 315 16.70 0.75 -5.25
CA GLY A 315 17.01 2.19 -5.34
C GLY A 315 18.39 2.55 -4.80
N LEU A 316 18.80 1.98 -3.68
CA LEU A 316 20.15 2.21 -3.12
C LEU A 316 21.25 1.67 -4.02
N LYS A 317 21.06 0.50 -4.63
CA LYS A 317 21.99 -0.07 -5.60
C LYS A 317 22.08 0.79 -6.87
N GLN A 318 20.98 1.34 -7.32
CA GLN A 318 20.94 2.26 -8.45
C GLN A 318 21.73 3.54 -8.13
N GLN A 319 21.54 4.13 -6.96
CA GLN A 319 22.32 5.29 -6.49
C GLN A 319 23.82 4.97 -6.41
N PHE A 320 24.15 3.85 -5.80
CA PHE A 320 25.53 3.40 -5.69
C PHE A 320 26.16 3.13 -7.07
N GLY A 321 25.45 2.45 -7.99
CA GLY A 321 25.87 2.20 -9.37
C GLY A 321 26.06 3.48 -10.19
N ALA A 322 25.29 4.54 -9.90
CA ALA A 322 25.44 5.87 -10.47
C ALA A 322 26.60 6.68 -9.83
N GLY A 323 27.36 6.09 -8.91
CA GLY A 323 28.49 6.75 -8.23
C GLY A 323 28.08 7.82 -7.22
N MET A 324 26.84 7.78 -6.73
CA MET A 324 26.40 8.72 -5.69
C MET A 324 26.98 8.34 -4.33
N HIS A 325 27.58 9.31 -3.66
CA HIS A 325 28.17 9.17 -2.34
C HIS A 325 27.52 10.08 -1.29
N GLU A 326 26.36 10.66 -1.62
CA GLU A 326 25.64 11.57 -0.74
C GLU A 326 25.27 10.88 0.58
N LEU A 327 25.59 11.55 1.70
CA LEU A 327 25.27 11.02 3.00
C LEU A 327 23.81 11.28 3.36
N THR A 328 23.18 10.29 3.93
CA THR A 328 21.87 10.47 4.56
C THR A 328 21.98 11.28 5.85
N LEU A 329 20.85 11.72 6.40
CA LEU A 329 20.79 12.49 7.64
C LEU A 329 21.52 11.81 8.82
N ASP A 330 21.55 10.49 8.82
CA ASP A 330 22.27 9.63 9.78
C ASP A 330 23.71 9.30 9.36
N GLY A 331 24.26 9.98 8.35
CA GLY A 331 25.67 9.93 7.96
C GLY A 331 26.08 8.71 7.12
N ARG A 332 25.15 7.93 6.58
CA ARG A 332 25.42 6.71 5.79
C ARG A 332 25.43 6.97 4.30
N THR A 333 26.35 6.34 3.59
CA THR A 333 26.34 6.25 2.13
C THR A 333 25.32 5.22 1.64
N PRO A 334 24.88 5.26 0.36
CA PRO A 334 24.01 4.22 -0.20
C PRO A 334 24.59 2.81 -0.06
N ARG A 335 25.88 2.64 -0.27
CA ARG A 335 26.56 1.34 -0.14
C ARG A 335 26.52 0.80 1.29
N GLN A 336 26.83 1.64 2.28
CA GLN A 336 26.75 1.25 3.69
C GLN A 336 25.33 0.80 4.07
N GLN A 337 24.33 1.55 3.62
CA GLN A 337 22.92 1.17 3.86
C GLN A 337 22.58 -0.20 3.25
N VAL A 338 23.04 -0.51 2.04
CA VAL A 338 22.80 -1.83 1.41
C VAL A 338 23.41 -2.94 2.28
N ILE A 339 24.67 -2.80 2.71
CA ILE A 339 25.36 -3.81 3.50
C ILE A 339 24.66 -4.04 4.85
N GLU A 340 24.35 -2.97 5.59
CA GLU A 340 23.68 -3.04 6.89
C GLU A 340 22.25 -3.61 6.76
N CYS A 341 21.52 -3.22 5.71
CA CYS A 341 20.20 -3.78 5.43
C CYS A 341 20.27 -5.27 5.11
N HIS A 342 21.24 -5.72 4.30
CA HIS A 342 21.42 -7.14 3.99
C HIS A 342 21.73 -7.97 5.23
N THR A 343 22.57 -7.47 6.13
CA THR A 343 22.83 -8.10 7.43
C THR A 343 21.55 -8.25 8.24
N SER A 344 20.78 -7.16 8.41
CA SER A 344 19.51 -7.19 9.14
C SER A 344 18.46 -8.11 8.48
N ILE A 345 18.41 -8.15 7.15
CA ILE A 345 17.51 -9.05 6.41
C ILE A 345 17.89 -10.52 6.65
N ARG A 346 19.20 -10.87 6.66
CA ARG A 346 19.64 -12.24 6.98
C ARG A 346 19.20 -12.67 8.38
N GLU A 347 19.29 -11.79 9.36
CA GLU A 347 18.82 -12.05 10.72
C GLU A 347 17.28 -12.23 10.77
N ILE A 348 16.52 -11.38 10.07
CA ILE A 348 15.05 -11.53 9.95
C ILE A 348 14.70 -12.87 9.29
N HIS A 349 15.42 -13.28 8.25
CA HIS A 349 15.22 -14.58 7.60
C HIS A 349 15.49 -15.75 8.53
N ALA A 350 16.53 -15.69 9.36
CA ALA A 350 16.83 -16.72 10.36
C ALA A 350 15.69 -16.86 11.38
N ARG A 351 15.29 -15.74 11.99
CA ARG A 351 14.18 -15.71 12.96
C ARG A 351 12.83 -16.13 12.33
N LYS A 352 12.57 -15.70 11.11
CA LYS A 352 11.36 -16.09 10.36
C LYS A 352 11.30 -17.60 10.14
N ARG A 353 12.44 -18.24 9.85
CA ARG A 353 12.54 -19.70 9.71
C ARG A 353 12.25 -20.42 11.03
N GLU A 354 12.80 -19.94 12.13
CA GLU A 354 12.54 -20.48 13.46
C GLU A 354 11.05 -20.40 13.79
N ALA A 355 10.44 -19.23 13.63
CA ALA A 355 9.02 -19.02 13.84
C ALA A 355 8.16 -19.93 12.95
N PHE A 356 8.52 -20.08 11.66
CA PHE A 356 7.80 -20.98 10.77
C PHE A 356 7.92 -22.45 11.18
N THR A 357 9.10 -22.88 11.63
CA THR A 357 9.31 -24.25 12.10
C THR A 357 8.42 -24.57 13.31
N GLU A 358 8.32 -23.65 14.25
CA GLU A 358 7.45 -23.77 15.42
C GLU A 358 5.96 -23.79 15.02
N VAL A 359 5.53 -22.82 14.23
CA VAL A 359 4.15 -22.71 13.75
C VAL A 359 3.76 -23.96 12.96
N ARG A 360 4.66 -24.49 12.11
CA ARG A 360 4.43 -25.72 11.36
C ARG A 360 4.22 -26.93 12.28
N ALA A 361 5.04 -27.08 13.32
CA ALA A 361 4.89 -28.17 14.30
C ALA A 361 3.56 -28.08 15.07
N LEU A 362 3.12 -26.87 15.40
CA LEU A 362 1.82 -26.63 16.05
C LEU A 362 0.64 -26.90 15.11
N LEU A 363 0.76 -26.58 13.82
CA LEU A 363 -0.24 -26.90 12.80
C LEU A 363 -0.37 -28.41 12.60
N GLU A 364 0.75 -29.12 12.55
CA GLU A 364 0.78 -30.59 12.45
C GLU A 364 0.03 -31.26 13.60
N GLN A 365 0.20 -30.77 14.85
CA GLN A 365 -0.58 -31.23 15.99
C GLN A 365 -2.08 -30.99 15.85
N LYS A 366 -2.49 -30.05 15.01
CA LYS A 366 -3.89 -29.74 14.69
C LYS A 366 -4.40 -30.44 13.44
N GLY A 367 -3.57 -31.27 12.81
CA GLY A 367 -3.93 -32.05 11.61
C GLY A 367 -3.75 -31.27 10.30
N ILE A 368 -3.08 -30.12 10.32
CA ILE A 368 -2.69 -29.38 9.11
C ILE A 368 -1.20 -29.64 8.89
N VAL A 369 -0.88 -30.45 7.89
CA VAL A 369 0.47 -30.99 7.69
C VAL A 369 1.06 -30.50 6.38
N ILE A 370 2.26 -29.95 6.43
CA ILE A 370 3.06 -29.61 5.25
C ILE A 370 4.17 -30.65 5.16
N GLU A 371 4.02 -31.60 4.26
CA GLU A 371 4.91 -32.76 4.13
C GLU A 371 5.90 -32.60 2.97
N SER A 372 6.98 -33.37 3.02
CA SER A 372 7.86 -33.60 1.88
C SER A 372 7.36 -34.80 1.05
N TYR A 373 7.59 -34.74 -0.25
CA TYR A 373 7.28 -35.84 -1.15
C TYR A 373 7.94 -37.19 -0.71
N ALA A 374 9.09 -37.11 -0.04
CA ALA A 374 9.83 -38.27 0.44
C ALA A 374 9.04 -39.12 1.46
N THR A 375 8.27 -38.44 2.35
CA THR A 375 7.53 -39.10 3.45
C THR A 375 6.25 -39.78 3.02
N LEU A 376 5.76 -39.49 1.82
CA LEU A 376 4.48 -39.97 1.31
C LEU A 376 4.48 -41.49 1.04
N ILE A 377 3.30 -42.11 1.26
CA ILE A 377 3.08 -43.52 0.90
C ILE A 377 2.99 -43.69 -0.63
N PRO A 378 3.24 -44.90 -1.15
CA PRO A 378 3.24 -45.16 -2.60
C PRO A 378 1.95 -44.78 -3.32
N LYS A 379 0.80 -44.87 -2.66
CA LYS A 379 -0.49 -44.50 -3.23
C LYS A 379 -0.60 -43.01 -3.45
N GLU A 380 -0.09 -42.20 -2.53
CA GLU A 380 -0.09 -40.72 -2.62
C GLU A 380 0.93 -40.24 -3.66
N LYS A 381 2.11 -40.86 -3.69
CA LYS A 381 3.10 -40.60 -4.76
C LYS A 381 2.52 -40.88 -6.14
N LYS A 382 1.75 -41.98 -6.29
CA LYS A 382 1.08 -42.30 -7.54
C LYS A 382 0.03 -41.24 -7.90
N PHE A 383 -0.80 -40.81 -6.94
CA PHE A 383 -1.77 -39.74 -7.13
C PHE A 383 -1.09 -38.44 -7.58
N LEU A 384 -0.02 -38.05 -6.89
CA LEU A 384 0.71 -36.82 -7.24
C LEU A 384 1.38 -36.91 -8.61
N ARG A 385 1.87 -38.08 -9.01
CA ARG A 385 2.44 -38.30 -10.33
C ARG A 385 1.39 -38.16 -11.43
N GLU A 386 0.19 -38.72 -11.22
CA GLU A 386 -0.96 -38.58 -12.13
C GLU A 386 -1.42 -37.12 -12.19
N HIS A 387 -1.52 -36.45 -11.04
CA HIS A 387 -1.85 -35.03 -10.95
C HIS A 387 -0.80 -34.17 -11.64
N TYR A 388 0.49 -34.44 -11.46
CA TYR A 388 1.59 -33.75 -12.13
C TYR A 388 1.47 -33.89 -13.65
N TYR A 389 1.24 -35.09 -14.15
CA TYR A 389 1.10 -35.34 -15.58
C TYR A 389 -0.09 -34.60 -16.19
N ALA A 390 -1.23 -34.63 -15.52
CA ALA A 390 -2.46 -34.06 -16.03
C ALA A 390 -2.52 -32.52 -15.93
N ASN A 391 -1.99 -31.93 -14.84
CA ASN A 391 -2.26 -30.52 -14.50
C ASN A 391 -1.02 -29.61 -14.46
N ILE A 392 0.18 -30.17 -14.28
CA ILE A 392 1.41 -29.38 -14.10
C ILE A 392 2.31 -29.53 -15.31
N TYR A 393 2.59 -30.76 -15.76
CA TYR A 393 3.49 -31.07 -16.87
C TYR A 393 3.16 -30.25 -18.16
N PRO A 394 1.89 -30.09 -18.58
CA PRO A 394 1.56 -29.32 -19.77
C PRO A 394 1.88 -27.82 -19.68
N LEU A 395 2.08 -27.31 -18.47
CA LEU A 395 2.41 -25.90 -18.22
C LEU A 395 3.92 -25.64 -18.22
N LEU A 396 4.73 -26.68 -18.20
CA LEU A 396 6.17 -26.57 -18.05
C LEU A 396 6.87 -26.35 -19.38
N THR A 397 7.86 -25.45 -19.36
CA THR A 397 8.75 -25.22 -20.50
C THR A 397 10.18 -25.19 -19.98
N PRO A 398 10.88 -26.33 -20.03
CA PRO A 398 12.29 -26.40 -19.69
C PRO A 398 13.12 -25.60 -20.70
N GLN A 399 14.13 -24.88 -20.21
CA GLN A 399 15.03 -24.07 -21.01
C GLN A 399 16.47 -24.49 -20.72
N SER A 400 17.24 -24.80 -21.76
CA SER A 400 18.66 -25.12 -21.66
C SER A 400 19.47 -23.92 -21.20
N ILE A 401 20.49 -24.16 -20.39
CA ILE A 401 21.51 -23.18 -20.00
C ILE A 401 22.83 -23.67 -20.57
N ASP A 402 23.18 -23.17 -21.75
CA ASP A 402 24.40 -23.52 -22.46
C ASP A 402 25.04 -22.26 -23.09
N PRO A 403 26.32 -22.33 -23.47
CA PRO A 403 27.03 -21.17 -24.03
C PRO A 403 26.53 -20.72 -25.43
N ALA A 404 25.69 -21.51 -26.09
CA ALA A 404 25.17 -21.19 -27.42
C ALA A 404 23.89 -20.34 -27.36
N HIS A 405 23.24 -20.28 -26.21
CA HIS A 405 22.02 -19.54 -25.98
C HIS A 405 22.20 -18.50 -24.88
N PRO A 406 21.53 -17.34 -24.96
CA PRO A 406 21.51 -16.38 -23.87
C PRO A 406 20.87 -17.02 -22.63
N PHE A 407 21.33 -16.59 -21.44
CA PHE A 407 20.76 -17.07 -20.20
C PHE A 407 19.24 -16.83 -20.15
N PRO A 408 18.43 -17.82 -19.75
CA PRO A 408 16.98 -17.73 -19.77
C PRO A 408 16.45 -16.59 -18.90
N PHE A 409 15.47 -15.85 -19.40
CA PHE A 409 14.82 -14.80 -18.64
C PHE A 409 14.12 -15.36 -17.40
N ILE A 410 14.47 -14.83 -16.23
CA ILE A 410 13.85 -15.20 -14.95
C ILE A 410 12.87 -14.10 -14.53
N SER A 411 11.59 -14.44 -14.44
CA SER A 411 10.55 -13.49 -13.97
C SER A 411 10.73 -13.16 -12.50
N ASN A 412 10.42 -11.90 -12.15
CA ASN A 412 10.52 -11.41 -10.79
C ASN A 412 9.73 -12.30 -9.80
N LEU A 413 10.34 -12.63 -8.69
CA LEU A 413 9.79 -13.42 -7.57
C LEU A 413 9.33 -14.83 -7.92
N SER A 414 9.59 -15.34 -9.13
CA SER A 414 9.22 -16.70 -9.50
C SER A 414 10.19 -17.73 -8.93
N LEU A 415 9.66 -18.87 -8.47
CA LEU A 415 10.43 -20.05 -8.14
C LEU A 415 10.89 -20.76 -9.40
N ASN A 416 12.13 -21.25 -9.40
CA ASN A 416 12.72 -21.95 -10.53
C ASN A 416 13.56 -23.11 -10.01
N LEU A 417 13.61 -24.16 -10.81
CA LEU A 417 14.49 -25.31 -10.60
C LEU A 417 15.67 -25.18 -11.57
N LEU A 418 16.87 -25.32 -11.06
CA LEU A 418 18.09 -25.56 -11.83
C LEU A 418 18.32 -27.07 -11.83
N VAL A 419 18.20 -27.69 -12.99
CA VAL A 419 18.28 -29.14 -13.14
C VAL A 419 19.59 -29.49 -13.84
N THR A 420 20.42 -30.28 -13.20
CA THR A 420 21.65 -30.82 -13.77
C THR A 420 21.35 -32.17 -14.38
N LEU A 421 21.56 -32.25 -15.68
CA LEU A 421 21.24 -33.39 -16.50
C LEU A 421 22.49 -34.02 -17.09
N ARG A 422 22.50 -35.33 -17.29
CA ARG A 422 23.57 -36.05 -17.99
C ARG A 422 22.96 -37.06 -18.98
N TYR A 423 23.40 -36.97 -20.21
CA TYR A 423 23.02 -37.95 -21.22
C TYR A 423 23.59 -39.34 -20.89
N PRO A 424 22.88 -40.43 -21.19
CA PRO A 424 23.42 -41.76 -21.10
C PRO A 424 24.70 -41.85 -21.93
N ARG A 425 25.81 -42.24 -21.35
CA ARG A 425 27.15 -42.32 -21.97
C ARG A 425 27.94 -41.05 -22.10
N ALA A 426 27.38 -39.87 -21.81
CA ALA A 426 28.14 -38.64 -21.74
C ALA A 426 28.81 -38.47 -20.36
N LYS A 427 30.01 -37.87 -20.32
CA LYS A 427 30.67 -37.46 -19.07
C LYS A 427 30.26 -36.04 -18.68
N GLU A 428 29.93 -35.25 -19.65
CA GLU A 428 29.57 -33.85 -19.45
C GLU A 428 28.12 -33.70 -18.97
N VAL A 429 27.89 -32.71 -18.12
CA VAL A 429 26.58 -32.36 -17.61
C VAL A 429 26.02 -31.17 -18.39
N SER A 430 24.72 -31.12 -18.54
CA SER A 430 23.96 -30.00 -19.11
C SER A 430 23.07 -29.43 -18.03
N LEU A 431 22.85 -28.11 -18.06
CA LEU A 431 21.96 -27.44 -17.14
C LEU A 431 20.67 -27.06 -17.85
N ALA A 432 19.55 -27.18 -17.13
CA ALA A 432 18.25 -26.70 -17.59
C ALA A 432 17.54 -25.92 -16.49
N ARG A 433 16.87 -24.87 -16.87
CA ARG A 433 15.98 -24.13 -15.98
C ARG A 433 14.53 -24.55 -16.20
N VAL A 434 13.80 -24.80 -15.11
CA VAL A 434 12.36 -25.08 -15.13
C VAL A 434 11.66 -24.13 -14.17
N LYS A 435 10.69 -23.36 -14.66
CA LYS A 435 9.88 -22.47 -13.83
C LYS A 435 8.81 -23.26 -13.11
N VAL A 436 8.64 -23.01 -11.80
CA VAL A 436 7.51 -23.54 -11.01
C VAL A 436 6.28 -22.69 -11.35
N PRO A 437 5.17 -23.29 -11.86
CA PRO A 437 4.04 -22.56 -12.41
C PRO A 437 3.03 -22.11 -11.34
N VAL A 438 3.50 -21.61 -10.21
CA VAL A 438 2.62 -21.07 -9.16
C VAL A 438 1.81 -19.90 -9.73
N GLY A 439 0.51 -19.89 -9.45
CA GLY A 439 -0.38 -18.81 -9.85
C GLY A 439 -0.95 -18.89 -11.27
N LEU A 440 -0.53 -19.86 -12.08
CA LEU A 440 -1.10 -20.11 -13.41
C LEU A 440 -2.24 -21.17 -13.35
N GLY A 441 -3.16 -21.01 -12.39
CA GLY A 441 -4.19 -22.03 -12.12
C GLY A 441 -3.74 -23.19 -11.24
N SER A 442 -2.45 -23.23 -10.87
CA SER A 442 -1.90 -24.22 -9.95
C SER A 442 -1.64 -23.62 -8.58
N PRO A 443 -2.23 -24.16 -7.51
CA PRO A 443 -1.89 -23.78 -6.14
C PRO A 443 -0.43 -24.16 -5.84
N ARG A 444 0.19 -23.47 -4.90
CA ARG A 444 1.53 -23.87 -4.46
C ARG A 444 1.50 -25.10 -3.56
N PHE A 445 0.43 -25.28 -2.81
CA PHE A 445 0.28 -26.39 -1.87
C PHE A 445 -0.78 -27.37 -2.37
N ILE A 446 -0.32 -28.53 -2.84
CA ILE A 446 -1.21 -29.56 -3.38
C ILE A 446 -1.71 -30.42 -2.24
N ARG A 447 -3.03 -30.45 -2.06
CA ARG A 447 -3.66 -31.30 -1.03
C ARG A 447 -3.63 -32.77 -1.41
N VAL A 448 -3.24 -33.61 -0.47
CA VAL A 448 -3.14 -35.08 -0.64
C VAL A 448 -4.06 -35.79 0.34
N GLY A 449 -4.74 -36.82 -0.12
CA GLY A 449 -5.60 -37.64 0.75
C GLY A 449 -6.91 -36.98 1.15
N LYS A 450 -7.42 -37.29 2.34
CA LYS A 450 -8.71 -36.79 2.86
C LYS A 450 -8.57 -35.73 3.95
N GLY A 451 -7.36 -35.45 4.39
CA GLY A 451 -7.03 -34.49 5.42
C GLY A 451 -6.46 -33.18 4.87
N ASP A 452 -6.01 -32.31 5.74
CA ASP A 452 -5.29 -31.10 5.38
C ASP A 452 -3.77 -31.39 5.32
N HIS A 453 -3.40 -32.35 4.47
CA HIS A 453 -2.03 -32.69 4.14
C HIS A 453 -1.65 -32.04 2.82
N PHE A 454 -0.57 -31.29 2.83
CA PHE A 454 -0.15 -30.44 1.72
C PHE A 454 1.30 -30.70 1.33
N ILE A 455 1.55 -30.78 0.04
CA ILE A 455 2.89 -30.94 -0.53
C ILE A 455 3.21 -29.72 -1.37
N PRO A 456 4.38 -29.07 -1.20
CA PRO A 456 4.81 -27.98 -2.05
C PRO A 456 4.92 -28.43 -3.52
N LEU A 457 4.46 -27.58 -4.44
CA LEU A 457 4.46 -27.84 -5.88
C LEU A 457 5.87 -28.13 -6.40
N GLU A 458 6.86 -27.38 -5.93
CA GLU A 458 8.26 -27.59 -6.27
C GLU A 458 8.74 -29.00 -5.89
N ASP A 459 8.29 -29.53 -4.75
CA ASP A 459 8.67 -30.88 -4.28
C ASP A 459 8.06 -31.97 -5.18
N VAL A 460 6.82 -31.78 -5.62
CA VAL A 460 6.17 -32.65 -6.60
C VAL A 460 6.92 -32.61 -7.92
N MET A 461 7.33 -31.45 -8.39
CA MET A 461 8.07 -31.29 -9.65
C MET A 461 9.45 -31.94 -9.57
N MET A 462 10.22 -31.69 -8.52
CA MET A 462 11.56 -32.25 -8.33
C MET A 462 11.57 -33.79 -8.35
N ASN A 463 10.51 -34.40 -7.85
CA ASN A 463 10.37 -35.88 -7.78
C ASN A 463 9.70 -36.51 -9.03
N ASN A 464 9.35 -35.71 -10.07
CA ASN A 464 8.75 -36.19 -11.31
C ASN A 464 9.43 -35.63 -12.57
N LEU A 465 10.68 -35.18 -12.43
CA LEU A 465 11.49 -34.62 -13.52
C LEU A 465 11.84 -35.65 -14.61
N ASP A 466 11.80 -36.96 -14.28
CA ASP A 466 11.99 -38.04 -15.23
C ASP A 466 10.99 -38.01 -16.39
N MET A 467 9.79 -37.51 -16.13
CA MET A 467 8.78 -37.28 -17.18
C MET A 467 9.11 -36.10 -18.09
N LEU A 468 9.76 -35.10 -17.54
CA LEU A 468 10.14 -33.90 -18.29
C LEU A 468 11.45 -34.09 -19.10
N PHE A 469 12.35 -34.95 -18.62
CA PHE A 469 13.63 -35.29 -19.23
C PHE A 469 13.78 -36.79 -19.48
N PRO A 470 12.94 -37.36 -20.38
CA PRO A 470 12.93 -38.83 -20.59
C PRO A 470 14.28 -39.33 -21.10
N GLY A 471 14.78 -40.40 -20.47
CA GLY A 471 16.01 -41.02 -20.85
C GLY A 471 17.31 -40.31 -20.42
N MET A 472 17.21 -39.23 -19.66
CA MET A 472 18.35 -38.52 -19.10
C MET A 472 18.56 -38.91 -17.62
N HIS A 473 19.79 -38.85 -17.15
CA HIS A 473 20.07 -38.96 -15.72
C HIS A 473 19.98 -37.56 -15.07
N ILE A 474 19.09 -37.42 -14.10
CA ILE A 474 19.01 -36.22 -13.25
C ILE A 474 20.09 -36.33 -12.18
N VAL A 475 21.11 -35.46 -12.26
CA VAL A 475 22.26 -35.46 -11.35
C VAL A 475 21.95 -34.67 -10.10
N ALA A 476 21.37 -33.49 -10.28
CA ALA A 476 20.96 -32.60 -9.19
C ALA A 476 19.72 -31.77 -9.63
N CYS A 477 18.96 -31.32 -8.65
CA CYS A 477 17.89 -30.36 -8.85
C CYS A 477 17.89 -29.39 -7.68
N GLU A 478 18.10 -28.12 -7.97
CA GLU A 478 18.29 -27.06 -7.00
C GLU A 478 17.28 -25.96 -7.22
N ILE A 479 16.75 -25.39 -6.14
CA ILE A 479 15.73 -24.34 -6.21
C ILE A 479 16.35 -22.96 -6.07
N PHE A 480 15.88 -22.00 -6.86
CA PHE A 480 16.29 -20.60 -6.77
C PHE A 480 15.17 -19.63 -7.14
N ARG A 481 15.34 -18.37 -6.73
CA ARG A 481 14.41 -17.28 -6.96
C ARG A 481 15.15 -15.96 -7.09
N VAL A 482 14.71 -15.08 -8.00
CA VAL A 482 15.31 -13.75 -8.16
C VAL A 482 14.34 -12.64 -7.75
N THR A 483 14.91 -11.53 -7.29
CA THR A 483 14.17 -10.29 -7.06
C THR A 483 14.73 -9.20 -7.97
N ARG A 484 13.84 -8.52 -8.72
CA ARG A 484 14.21 -7.43 -9.64
C ARG A 484 13.93 -6.07 -9.03
N ASN A 485 14.68 -5.07 -9.45
CA ASN A 485 14.43 -3.68 -9.09
C ASN A 485 13.05 -3.24 -9.61
N ALA A 486 12.31 -2.50 -8.79
CA ALA A 486 11.02 -1.91 -9.16
C ALA A 486 11.10 -0.39 -9.36
N ASN A 487 12.28 0.21 -9.26
CA ASN A 487 12.49 1.64 -9.49
C ASN A 487 12.92 1.85 -10.96
N THR A 488 11.97 2.17 -11.82
CA THR A 488 12.16 2.44 -13.25
C THR A 488 11.49 3.76 -13.64
N GLU A 489 11.40 4.72 -12.68
CA GLU A 489 10.70 5.98 -12.94
C GLU A 489 11.45 6.82 -13.97
N LYS A 490 10.73 7.26 -15.01
CA LYS A 490 11.17 8.22 -16.02
C LYS A 490 10.70 9.63 -15.68
N ASP A 491 11.32 10.64 -16.25
CA ASP A 491 10.93 12.03 -16.05
C ASP A 491 9.58 12.30 -16.73
N GLU A 492 8.64 12.84 -15.98
CA GLU A 492 7.29 13.17 -16.47
C GLU A 492 7.27 14.40 -17.37
N GLU A 493 8.26 15.27 -17.20
CA GLU A 493 8.33 16.53 -17.96
C GLU A 493 8.71 16.31 -19.43
N GLU A 494 9.28 15.12 -19.75
CA GLU A 494 9.66 14.73 -21.10
C GLU A 494 8.57 13.91 -21.82
N ALA A 495 7.44 13.61 -21.19
CA ALA A 495 6.40 12.75 -21.75
C ALA A 495 5.36 13.54 -22.55
N ASP A 496 5.23 13.24 -23.83
CA ASP A 496 4.13 13.73 -24.67
C ASP A 496 2.77 13.12 -24.26
N ASP A 497 2.79 11.85 -23.79
CA ASP A 497 1.65 11.11 -23.27
C ASP A 497 2.04 10.32 -22.00
N LEU A 498 1.47 10.73 -20.88
CA LEU A 498 1.74 10.14 -19.57
C LEU A 498 1.29 8.67 -19.48
N MET A 499 0.15 8.32 -20.06
CA MET A 499 -0.37 6.95 -20.04
C MET A 499 0.53 6.01 -20.84
N ALA A 500 0.88 6.39 -22.05
CA ALA A 500 1.78 5.61 -22.91
C ALA A 500 3.17 5.46 -22.27
N MET A 501 3.66 6.50 -21.60
CA MET A 501 4.93 6.44 -20.87
C MET A 501 4.87 5.43 -19.72
N ILE A 502 3.81 5.47 -18.88
CA ILE A 502 3.64 4.54 -17.76
C ILE A 502 3.49 3.10 -18.26
N GLU A 503 2.76 2.86 -19.33
CA GLU A 503 2.69 1.54 -19.97
C GLU A 503 4.07 1.04 -20.44
N SER A 504 4.88 1.94 -21.01
CA SER A 504 6.26 1.62 -21.38
C SER A 504 7.10 1.27 -20.16
N GLU A 505 7.01 2.05 -19.08
CA GLU A 505 7.67 1.75 -17.82
C GLU A 505 7.25 0.38 -17.25
N LEU A 506 5.97 0.03 -17.32
CA LEU A 506 5.47 -1.27 -16.86
C LEU A 506 6.05 -2.43 -17.68
N LYS A 507 6.21 -2.24 -18.98
CA LYS A 507 6.86 -3.23 -19.88
C LYS A 507 8.34 -3.37 -19.54
N GLU A 508 9.05 -2.26 -19.37
CA GLU A 508 10.48 -2.22 -19.04
C GLU A 508 10.78 -2.79 -17.64
N ARG A 509 9.89 -2.57 -16.66
CA ARG A 509 10.03 -3.10 -15.28
C ARG A 509 10.15 -4.62 -15.25
N ARG A 510 9.59 -5.33 -16.23
CA ARG A 510 9.75 -6.79 -16.36
C ARG A 510 11.20 -7.19 -16.56
N PHE A 511 12.00 -6.35 -17.19
CA PHE A 511 13.39 -6.57 -17.53
C PHE A 511 14.36 -5.78 -16.63
N ALA A 512 13.85 -5.13 -15.59
CA ALA A 512 14.69 -4.38 -14.65
C ALA A 512 15.81 -5.24 -14.05
N PRO A 513 16.97 -4.65 -13.70
CA PRO A 513 18.10 -5.38 -13.13
C PRO A 513 17.70 -6.24 -11.92
N ILE A 514 18.32 -7.40 -11.80
CA ILE A 514 18.15 -8.27 -10.62
C ILE A 514 18.96 -7.67 -9.48
N VAL A 515 18.42 -7.72 -8.26
CA VAL A 515 19.03 -7.12 -7.07
C VAL A 515 19.24 -8.11 -5.95
N ARG A 516 18.66 -9.31 -6.06
CA ARG A 516 18.87 -10.41 -5.11
C ARG A 516 18.65 -11.76 -5.81
N LEU A 517 19.49 -12.74 -5.47
CA LEU A 517 19.28 -14.16 -5.74
C LEU A 517 19.05 -14.88 -4.40
N GLU A 518 17.96 -15.62 -4.28
CA GLU A 518 17.72 -16.56 -3.19
C GLU A 518 17.92 -17.98 -3.72
N ILE A 519 18.67 -18.79 -3.00
CA ILE A 519 18.96 -20.19 -3.33
C ILE A 519 18.58 -21.12 -2.18
N GLY A 520 18.19 -22.34 -2.50
CA GLY A 520 18.02 -23.40 -1.49
C GLY A 520 19.36 -23.80 -0.87
N SER A 521 19.31 -24.31 0.36
CA SER A 521 20.51 -24.80 1.04
C SER A 521 21.15 -25.97 0.30
N GLY A 522 22.46 -25.95 0.28
CA GLY A 522 23.27 -27.02 -0.32
C GLY A 522 23.37 -26.94 -1.84
N MET A 523 23.04 -25.82 -2.45
CA MET A 523 23.36 -25.56 -3.86
C MET A 523 24.86 -25.66 -4.08
N GLU A 524 25.25 -26.39 -5.12
CA GLU A 524 26.67 -26.56 -5.48
C GLU A 524 27.33 -25.19 -5.68
N PRO A 525 28.52 -24.91 -5.08
CA PRO A 525 29.21 -23.64 -5.22
C PRO A 525 29.42 -23.19 -6.67
N LEU A 526 29.68 -24.14 -7.57
CA LEU A 526 29.83 -23.86 -9.00
C LEU A 526 28.51 -23.33 -9.61
N HIS A 527 27.37 -23.90 -9.24
CA HIS A 527 26.05 -23.47 -9.71
C HIS A 527 25.68 -22.10 -9.12
N ARG A 528 26.00 -21.89 -7.84
CA ARG A 528 25.79 -20.61 -7.16
C ARG A 528 26.58 -19.48 -7.84
N GLY A 529 27.90 -19.67 -8.03
CA GLY A 529 28.77 -18.70 -8.69
C GLY A 529 28.33 -18.45 -10.13
N ARG A 530 27.94 -19.50 -10.86
CA ARG A 530 27.44 -19.37 -12.25
C ARG A 530 26.15 -18.57 -12.29
N LEU A 531 25.16 -18.85 -11.43
CA LEU A 531 23.92 -18.08 -11.38
C LEU A 531 24.20 -16.62 -11.00
N ALA A 532 25.08 -16.33 -10.04
CA ALA A 532 25.45 -14.98 -9.66
C ALA A 532 26.07 -14.22 -10.85
N ALA A 533 27.00 -14.85 -11.58
CA ALA A 533 27.67 -14.26 -12.73
C ALA A 533 26.69 -13.98 -13.90
N GLU A 534 25.84 -14.95 -14.26
CA GLU A 534 24.85 -14.80 -15.34
C GLU A 534 23.75 -13.76 -15.02
N LEU A 535 23.51 -13.49 -13.74
CA LEU A 535 22.54 -12.53 -13.24
C LEU A 535 23.15 -11.20 -12.84
N GLU A 536 24.45 -11.00 -13.09
CA GLU A 536 25.21 -9.77 -12.78
C GLU A 536 25.12 -9.36 -11.29
N LEU A 537 25.24 -10.34 -10.39
CA LEU A 537 25.12 -10.14 -8.94
C LEU A 537 26.45 -10.36 -8.23
N ASP A 538 26.65 -9.63 -7.14
CA ASP A 538 27.72 -9.88 -6.19
C ASP A 538 27.41 -11.16 -5.40
N GLU A 539 28.26 -12.18 -5.53
CA GLU A 539 28.00 -13.49 -4.92
C GLU A 539 27.96 -13.44 -3.39
N GLU A 540 28.73 -12.57 -2.75
CA GLU A 540 28.80 -12.46 -1.30
C GLU A 540 27.64 -11.66 -0.73
N ASN A 541 27.30 -10.54 -1.38
CA ASN A 541 26.33 -9.60 -0.85
C ASN A 541 24.90 -9.89 -1.33
N ASP A 542 24.69 -10.28 -2.58
CA ASP A 542 23.38 -10.36 -3.23
C ASP A 542 22.77 -11.76 -3.26
N VAL A 543 23.59 -12.80 -2.95
CA VAL A 543 23.10 -14.17 -2.87
C VAL A 543 22.71 -14.51 -1.43
N PHE A 544 21.48 -14.98 -1.26
CA PHE A 544 20.91 -15.38 0.02
C PHE A 544 20.63 -16.89 0.00
N GLU A 545 21.41 -17.63 0.74
CA GLU A 545 21.08 -19.03 1.01
C GLU A 545 19.97 -19.10 2.04
N VAL A 546 18.87 -19.73 1.67
CA VAL A 546 17.67 -19.83 2.49
C VAL A 546 17.42 -21.30 2.83
N PRO A 547 17.72 -21.72 4.05
CA PRO A 547 17.39 -23.07 4.49
C PRO A 547 15.87 -23.29 4.56
N GLY A 548 15.39 -24.38 3.94
CA GLY A 548 14.00 -24.75 3.93
C GLY A 548 13.20 -24.09 2.78
N MET A 549 11.98 -23.64 3.06
CA MET A 549 11.05 -23.14 2.04
C MET A 549 11.41 -21.73 1.57
N LEU A 550 11.64 -21.54 0.27
CA LEU A 550 11.70 -20.23 -0.37
C LEU A 550 10.30 -19.66 -0.54
N ALA A 551 10.19 -18.34 -0.80
CA ALA A 551 8.93 -17.65 -1.12
C ALA A 551 7.81 -17.93 -0.10
N MET A 552 8.11 -17.84 1.19
CA MET A 552 7.12 -18.08 2.27
C MET A 552 5.91 -17.13 2.24
N ARG A 553 5.90 -16.10 1.36
CA ARG A 553 4.70 -15.30 1.09
C ARG A 553 3.51 -16.17 0.65
N ASP A 554 3.77 -17.28 -0.02
CA ASP A 554 2.72 -18.15 -0.53
C ASP A 554 2.01 -18.95 0.58
N LEU A 555 2.52 -18.91 1.82
CA LEU A 555 1.82 -19.41 3.01
C LEU A 555 0.48 -18.71 3.27
N PHE A 556 0.20 -17.57 2.63
CA PHE A 556 -1.15 -16.99 2.60
C PHE A 556 -2.21 -17.97 2.08
N GLU A 557 -1.83 -18.92 1.24
CA GLU A 557 -2.73 -19.96 0.74
C GLU A 557 -3.23 -20.84 1.88
N LEU A 558 -2.32 -21.30 2.74
CA LEU A 558 -2.64 -22.13 3.91
C LEU A 558 -3.24 -21.32 5.07
N ALA A 559 -2.83 -20.07 5.22
CA ALA A 559 -3.37 -19.18 6.25
C ALA A 559 -4.86 -18.81 6.04
N ARG A 560 -5.50 -19.27 4.97
CA ARG A 560 -6.94 -19.07 4.68
C ARG A 560 -7.79 -20.31 4.92
N LEU A 561 -7.19 -21.40 5.40
CA LEU A 561 -7.96 -22.59 5.73
C LEU A 561 -9.06 -22.26 6.75
N ASP A 562 -10.25 -22.83 6.54
CA ASP A 562 -11.42 -22.55 7.34
C ASP A 562 -11.39 -23.26 8.70
N TYR A 563 -10.63 -22.69 9.62
CA TYR A 563 -10.54 -23.11 11.02
C TYR A 563 -10.82 -21.91 11.94
N PRO A 564 -12.08 -21.56 12.22
CA PRO A 564 -12.45 -20.33 12.93
C PRO A 564 -11.77 -20.16 14.30
N ARG A 565 -11.42 -21.26 14.98
CA ARG A 565 -10.70 -21.21 16.27
C ARG A 565 -9.21 -20.91 16.16
N MET A 566 -8.65 -20.95 14.94
CA MET A 566 -7.25 -20.65 14.65
C MET A 566 -7.07 -19.29 14.00
N HIS A 567 -8.15 -18.53 13.87
CA HIS A 567 -8.19 -17.16 13.38
C HIS A 567 -8.66 -16.18 14.45
N ASP A 568 -8.39 -14.92 14.25
CA ASP A 568 -9.07 -13.85 14.99
C ASP A 568 -10.58 -13.99 14.84
N PRO A 569 -11.37 -13.72 15.88
CA PRO A 569 -12.83 -13.70 15.78
C PRO A 569 -13.27 -12.81 14.62
N ALA A 570 -14.24 -13.27 13.81
CA ALA A 570 -14.73 -12.51 12.68
C ALA A 570 -15.16 -11.10 13.10
N HIS A 571 -14.61 -10.08 12.44
CA HIS A 571 -14.95 -8.69 12.70
C HIS A 571 -15.97 -8.20 11.67
N HIS A 572 -17.08 -7.71 12.18
CA HIS A 572 -18.13 -7.06 11.40
C HIS A 572 -18.20 -5.58 11.77
N PRO A 573 -17.70 -4.68 10.89
CA PRO A 573 -17.77 -3.25 11.15
C PRO A 573 -19.20 -2.81 11.43
N ILE A 574 -19.39 -2.01 12.48
CA ILE A 574 -20.72 -1.51 12.85
C ILE A 574 -21.17 -0.40 11.90
N ASP A 575 -22.49 -0.22 11.82
CA ASP A 575 -23.05 1.01 11.22
C ASP A 575 -22.82 2.20 12.15
N HIS A 576 -22.42 3.34 11.58
CA HIS A 576 -22.23 4.55 12.38
C HIS A 576 -23.56 5.00 13.02
N PRO A 577 -23.60 5.26 14.34
CA PRO A 577 -24.85 5.56 15.07
C PRO A 577 -25.72 6.67 14.45
N GLN A 578 -25.12 7.71 13.90
CA GLN A 578 -25.82 8.80 13.24
C GLN A 578 -26.32 8.42 11.83
N LEU A 579 -25.69 7.42 11.18
CA LEU A 579 -26.07 6.94 9.86
C LEU A 579 -27.10 5.80 9.89
N LEU A 580 -27.49 5.30 11.04
CA LEU A 580 -28.57 4.33 11.27
C LEU A 580 -29.96 4.89 10.96
N THR A 581 -30.17 5.49 9.84
CA THR A 581 -31.44 6.12 9.45
C THR A 581 -31.72 5.86 8.00
N THR A 582 -33.00 5.70 7.65
CA THR A 582 -33.46 5.59 6.28
C THR A 582 -33.52 6.95 5.57
N ARG A 583 -33.26 8.04 6.31
CA ARG A 583 -33.20 9.39 5.73
C ARG A 583 -32.00 9.48 4.79
N ASN A 584 -32.20 10.27 3.74
CA ASN A 584 -31.10 10.62 2.82
C ASN A 584 -29.88 11.15 3.58
N ILE A 585 -28.69 10.67 3.24
CA ILE A 585 -27.44 10.93 3.96
C ILE A 585 -27.11 12.44 4.04
N PHE A 586 -27.45 13.22 3.01
CA PHE A 586 -27.22 14.67 3.00
C PHE A 586 -28.01 15.41 4.09
N HIS A 587 -29.20 14.93 4.43
CA HIS A 587 -29.94 15.48 5.56
C HIS A 587 -29.26 15.15 6.87
N THR A 588 -28.77 13.93 7.00
CA THR A 588 -28.04 13.49 8.22
C THR A 588 -26.75 14.28 8.42
N ILE A 589 -25.94 14.46 7.36
CA ILE A 589 -24.71 15.25 7.43
C ILE A 589 -25.01 16.72 7.75
N ARG A 590 -26.08 17.30 7.18
CA ARG A 590 -26.47 18.68 7.45
C ARG A 590 -26.90 18.87 8.91
N ASP A 591 -27.67 17.94 9.44
CA ASP A 591 -28.18 18.03 10.82
C ASP A 591 -27.03 17.81 11.84
N ALA A 592 -26.11 16.89 11.57
CA ALA A 592 -24.92 16.63 12.38
C ALA A 592 -23.79 17.66 12.16
N ARG A 593 -23.78 18.37 11.02
CA ARG A 593 -22.71 19.23 10.50
C ARG A 593 -21.42 18.49 10.16
N GLN A 594 -20.93 17.64 11.07
CA GLN A 594 -19.72 16.84 10.91
C GLN A 594 -19.96 15.44 11.50
N ILE A 595 -19.43 14.41 10.85
CA ILE A 595 -19.48 13.01 11.30
C ILE A 595 -18.07 12.42 11.12
N LEU A 596 -17.51 11.86 12.20
CA LEU A 596 -16.21 11.19 12.17
C LEU A 596 -16.42 9.71 11.88
N LEU A 597 -15.73 9.19 10.89
CA LEU A 597 -15.75 7.77 10.52
C LEU A 597 -14.41 7.15 10.92
N GLN A 598 -14.45 6.01 11.59
CA GLN A 598 -13.27 5.30 12.04
C GLN A 598 -13.30 3.87 11.49
N HIS A 599 -12.62 3.64 10.37
CA HIS A 599 -12.43 2.29 9.83
C HIS A 599 -11.32 1.56 10.57
N PRO A 600 -11.36 0.21 10.69
CA PRO A 600 -12.38 -0.74 10.23
C PRO A 600 -13.55 -0.90 11.20
N TYR A 601 -13.63 -0.10 12.27
CA TYR A 601 -14.65 -0.25 13.34
C TYR A 601 -16.03 0.16 12.85
N VAL A 602 -16.09 1.18 11.98
CA VAL A 602 -17.30 1.64 11.29
C VAL A 602 -17.30 1.16 9.84
N SER A 603 -18.45 0.71 9.37
CA SER A 603 -18.63 0.15 8.03
C SER A 603 -18.37 1.18 6.93
N PHE A 604 -17.48 0.86 6.02
CA PHE A 604 -17.19 1.63 4.82
C PHE A 604 -18.40 1.63 3.86
N SER A 605 -19.10 0.50 3.74
CA SER A 605 -20.22 0.34 2.81
C SER A 605 -21.46 1.14 3.22
N THR A 606 -21.74 1.25 4.52
CA THR A 606 -22.89 2.02 5.03
C THR A 606 -22.56 3.49 5.28
N SER A 607 -21.32 3.90 5.06
CA SER A 607 -20.87 5.28 5.16
C SER A 607 -20.42 5.83 3.80
N ILE A 608 -19.23 5.52 3.32
CA ILE A 608 -18.63 6.13 2.10
C ILE A 608 -19.31 5.63 0.83
N GLU A 609 -19.50 4.32 0.66
CA GLU A 609 -20.21 3.81 -0.51
C GLU A 609 -21.65 4.28 -0.53
N ARG A 610 -22.31 4.35 0.63
CA ARG A 610 -23.65 4.93 0.75
C ARG A 610 -23.67 6.41 0.35
N PHE A 611 -22.68 7.19 0.78
CA PHE A 611 -22.58 8.61 0.45
C PHE A 611 -22.51 8.82 -1.07
N LEU A 612 -21.67 8.05 -1.77
CA LEU A 612 -21.57 8.12 -3.23
C LEU A 612 -22.79 7.56 -3.95
N ARG A 613 -23.33 6.44 -3.51
CA ARG A 613 -24.55 5.84 -4.09
C ARG A 613 -25.76 6.78 -3.98
N GLU A 614 -25.94 7.41 -2.82
CA GLU A 614 -27.00 8.40 -2.67
C GLU A 614 -26.71 9.68 -3.47
N ALA A 615 -25.43 10.08 -3.61
CA ALA A 615 -25.05 11.19 -4.48
C ALA A 615 -25.36 10.90 -5.95
N ALA A 616 -25.11 9.69 -6.42
CA ALA A 616 -25.39 9.28 -7.78
C ALA A 616 -26.89 9.32 -8.12
N ASN A 617 -27.74 8.99 -7.16
CA ASN A 617 -29.20 8.87 -7.37
C ASN A 617 -29.99 10.10 -6.94
N ASP A 618 -29.46 11.03 -6.17
CA ASP A 618 -30.19 12.22 -5.71
C ASP A 618 -30.32 13.24 -6.84
N PRO A 619 -31.56 13.59 -7.30
CA PRO A 619 -31.77 14.53 -8.40
C PRO A 619 -31.32 15.97 -8.08
N LYS A 620 -31.06 16.28 -6.82
CA LYS A 620 -30.55 17.58 -6.38
C LYS A 620 -29.02 17.67 -6.44
N VAL A 621 -28.29 16.57 -6.57
CA VAL A 621 -26.86 16.56 -6.78
C VAL A 621 -26.55 17.01 -8.20
N ARG A 622 -25.68 18.02 -8.32
CA ARG A 622 -25.25 18.62 -9.58
C ARG A 622 -23.90 18.14 -10.05
N GLY A 623 -22.99 17.84 -9.10
CA GLY A 623 -21.69 17.33 -9.46
C GLY A 623 -21.01 16.58 -8.31
N ILE A 624 -20.08 15.70 -8.69
CA ILE A 624 -19.24 14.92 -7.81
C ILE A 624 -17.79 15.10 -8.27
N LYS A 625 -16.90 15.41 -7.35
CA LYS A 625 -15.45 15.42 -7.60
C LYS A 625 -14.78 14.50 -6.61
N MET A 626 -13.81 13.69 -7.08
CA MET A 626 -13.15 12.68 -6.25
C MET A 626 -11.68 12.51 -6.63
N THR A 627 -10.84 12.20 -5.64
CA THR A 627 -9.47 11.74 -5.87
C THR A 627 -9.42 10.23 -5.72
N LEU A 628 -8.79 9.53 -6.66
CA LEU A 628 -8.57 8.08 -6.64
C LEU A 628 -7.07 7.81 -6.69
N TYR A 629 -6.57 7.10 -5.68
CA TYR A 629 -5.19 6.62 -5.63
C TYR A 629 -5.13 5.11 -5.83
N ARG A 630 -6.05 4.38 -5.21
CA ARG A 630 -6.16 2.92 -5.20
C ARG A 630 -7.61 2.51 -5.01
N THR A 631 -8.13 1.67 -5.91
CA THR A 631 -9.44 1.06 -5.77
C THR A 631 -9.45 -0.32 -6.46
N SER A 632 -10.42 -1.17 -6.15
CA SER A 632 -10.56 -2.47 -6.81
C SER A 632 -11.21 -2.32 -8.18
N SER A 633 -10.94 -3.27 -9.08
CA SER A 633 -11.55 -3.33 -10.42
C SER A 633 -13.08 -3.51 -10.37
N GLN A 634 -13.61 -4.11 -9.31
CA GLN A 634 -15.05 -4.27 -9.05
C GLN A 634 -15.49 -3.38 -7.88
N SER A 635 -15.25 -2.09 -7.99
CA SER A 635 -15.50 -1.14 -6.92
C SER A 635 -16.89 -0.52 -7.02
N ARG A 636 -17.71 -0.67 -5.97
CA ARG A 636 -18.98 0.07 -5.83
C ARG A 636 -18.80 1.59 -5.88
N ILE A 637 -17.61 2.07 -5.64
CA ILE A 637 -17.23 3.48 -5.83
C ILE A 637 -17.28 3.84 -7.31
N ILE A 638 -16.62 3.03 -8.16
CA ILE A 638 -16.62 3.24 -9.62
C ILE A 638 -18.05 3.10 -10.17
N GLU A 639 -18.77 2.04 -9.80
CA GLU A 639 -20.18 1.87 -10.17
C GLU A 639 -21.05 3.12 -9.84
N ALA A 640 -20.84 3.70 -8.66
CA ALA A 640 -21.56 4.91 -8.26
C ALA A 640 -21.17 6.14 -9.08
N LEU A 641 -19.89 6.29 -9.46
CA LEU A 641 -19.44 7.39 -10.32
C LEU A 641 -19.98 7.25 -11.74
N LEU A 642 -19.96 6.05 -12.32
CA LEU A 642 -20.54 5.73 -13.62
C LEU A 642 -22.05 6.01 -13.62
N ALA A 643 -22.78 5.54 -12.61
CA ALA A 643 -24.20 5.82 -12.44
C ALA A 643 -24.50 7.32 -12.29
N ALA A 644 -23.62 8.07 -11.62
CA ALA A 644 -23.76 9.52 -11.51
C ALA A 644 -23.64 10.22 -12.87
N ALA A 645 -22.67 9.83 -13.69
CA ALA A 645 -22.50 10.35 -15.05
C ALA A 645 -23.71 10.00 -15.93
N GLN A 646 -24.17 8.76 -15.91
CA GLN A 646 -25.38 8.30 -16.60
C GLN A 646 -26.64 9.08 -16.16
N ASN A 647 -26.72 9.47 -14.90
CA ASN A 647 -27.79 10.34 -14.36
C ASN A 647 -27.60 11.83 -14.68
N GLY A 648 -26.71 12.19 -15.62
CA GLY A 648 -26.50 13.54 -16.11
C GLY A 648 -25.81 14.48 -15.10
N LYS A 649 -25.09 13.95 -14.11
CA LYS A 649 -24.31 14.76 -13.15
C LYS A 649 -22.93 15.05 -13.71
N GLN A 650 -22.37 16.21 -13.36
CA GLN A 650 -20.95 16.48 -13.65
C GLN A 650 -20.06 15.68 -12.70
N VAL A 651 -19.33 14.74 -13.24
CA VAL A 651 -18.38 13.92 -12.48
C VAL A 651 -16.97 14.24 -12.94
N ALA A 652 -16.08 14.54 -11.99
CA ALA A 652 -14.66 14.76 -12.24
C ALA A 652 -13.82 13.93 -11.27
N VAL A 653 -12.91 13.15 -11.79
CA VAL A 653 -12.07 12.23 -11.00
C VAL A 653 -10.60 12.54 -11.28
N VAL A 654 -9.84 12.70 -10.22
CA VAL A 654 -8.38 12.80 -10.30
C VAL A 654 -7.80 11.43 -9.97
N VAL A 655 -7.26 10.75 -10.98
CA VAL A 655 -6.68 9.42 -10.85
C VAL A 655 -5.16 9.53 -10.74
N GLU A 656 -4.56 8.93 -9.73
CA GLU A 656 -3.12 8.80 -9.60
C GLU A 656 -2.62 7.59 -10.38
N LEU A 657 -2.10 7.80 -11.58
CA LEU A 657 -1.62 6.72 -12.46
C LEU A 657 -0.36 6.03 -11.92
N LYS A 658 0.52 6.75 -11.22
CA LYS A 658 1.75 6.22 -10.63
C LYS A 658 1.54 5.63 -9.22
N ALA A 659 0.34 5.09 -8.94
CA ALA A 659 0.10 4.28 -7.75
C ALA A 659 0.80 2.92 -7.94
N ARG A 660 1.98 2.75 -7.34
CA ARG A 660 2.86 1.60 -7.57
C ARG A 660 2.15 0.26 -7.40
N PHE A 661 2.32 -0.61 -8.40
CA PHE A 661 1.71 -1.93 -8.59
C PHE A 661 0.21 -1.92 -8.92
N ASP A 662 -0.44 -0.75 -8.92
CA ASP A 662 -1.82 -0.58 -9.36
C ASP A 662 -1.92 0.23 -10.67
N GLU A 663 -0.78 0.56 -11.28
CA GLU A 663 -0.71 1.42 -12.46
C GLU A 663 -1.60 0.88 -13.60
N ALA A 664 -1.47 -0.40 -13.95
CA ALA A 664 -2.28 -1.01 -15.00
C ALA A 664 -3.78 -1.04 -14.67
N THR A 665 -4.14 -1.21 -13.40
CA THR A 665 -5.53 -1.17 -12.94
C THR A 665 -6.07 0.25 -13.02
N ASN A 666 -5.29 1.25 -12.60
CA ASN A 666 -5.71 2.65 -12.63
C ASN A 666 -5.82 3.20 -14.05
N ILE A 667 -4.95 2.78 -14.99
CA ILE A 667 -5.07 3.10 -16.42
C ILE A 667 -6.41 2.60 -16.94
N ARG A 668 -6.70 1.33 -16.80
CA ARG A 668 -7.95 0.72 -17.27
C ARG A 668 -9.20 1.36 -16.67
N LEU A 669 -9.17 1.67 -15.36
CA LEU A 669 -10.28 2.36 -14.70
C LEU A 669 -10.45 3.81 -15.17
N ALA A 670 -9.36 4.47 -15.53
CA ALA A 670 -9.41 5.81 -16.11
C ALA A 670 -10.09 5.77 -17.49
N GLU A 671 -9.70 4.83 -18.34
CA GLU A 671 -10.32 4.60 -19.67
C GLU A 671 -11.83 4.30 -19.54
N GLU A 672 -12.22 3.38 -18.65
CA GLU A 672 -13.63 3.04 -18.40
C GLU A 672 -14.46 4.26 -17.94
N MET A 673 -13.88 5.11 -17.10
CA MET A 673 -14.55 6.35 -16.64
C MET A 673 -14.65 7.40 -17.75
N GLU A 674 -13.62 7.56 -18.58
CA GLU A 674 -13.64 8.48 -19.73
C GLU A 674 -14.66 8.06 -20.77
N GLU A 675 -14.76 6.77 -21.11
CA GLU A 675 -15.78 6.21 -21.99
C GLU A 675 -17.20 6.48 -21.50
N ALA A 676 -17.39 6.52 -20.17
CA ALA A 676 -18.69 6.86 -19.56
C ALA A 676 -18.96 8.38 -19.49
N GLY A 677 -18.07 9.23 -20.02
CA GLY A 677 -18.21 10.68 -20.02
C GLY A 677 -17.83 11.38 -18.71
N ILE A 678 -17.05 10.73 -17.87
CA ILE A 678 -16.48 11.33 -16.65
C ILE A 678 -15.23 12.13 -17.04
N HIS A 679 -15.08 13.31 -16.46
CA HIS A 679 -13.85 14.09 -16.61
C HIS A 679 -12.75 13.51 -15.75
N VAL A 680 -11.84 12.73 -16.34
CA VAL A 680 -10.66 12.20 -15.67
C VAL A 680 -9.48 13.15 -15.85
N THR A 681 -8.68 13.29 -14.80
CA THR A 681 -7.41 14.03 -14.81
C THR A 681 -6.36 13.25 -14.01
N TYR A 682 -5.09 13.40 -14.38
CA TYR A 682 -4.00 12.60 -13.84
C TYR A 682 -3.14 13.36 -12.82
N GLY A 683 -3.76 14.34 -12.15
CA GLY A 683 -3.14 15.11 -11.09
C GLY A 683 -2.26 16.26 -11.60
N VAL A 684 -1.24 16.60 -10.84
CA VAL A 684 -0.31 17.70 -11.11
C VAL A 684 1.05 17.12 -11.49
N VAL A 685 1.59 17.53 -12.62
CA VAL A 685 2.92 17.10 -13.10
C VAL A 685 3.99 17.29 -12.02
N GLY A 686 4.84 16.29 -11.83
CA GLY A 686 5.89 16.27 -10.81
C GLY A 686 5.42 16.08 -9.37
N LEU A 687 4.11 15.99 -9.12
CA LEU A 687 3.55 15.80 -7.77
C LEU A 687 2.57 14.61 -7.73
N LYS A 688 2.78 13.65 -6.87
CA LYS A 688 1.82 12.55 -6.68
C LYS A 688 0.59 13.02 -5.90
N THR A 689 -0.62 12.77 -6.43
CA THR A 689 -1.89 13.06 -5.76
C THR A 689 -2.18 12.01 -4.70
N HIS A 690 -2.00 12.37 -3.43
CA HIS A 690 -2.18 11.40 -2.33
C HIS A 690 -3.27 11.80 -1.32
N CYS A 691 -3.89 12.96 -1.43
CA CYS A 691 -5.05 13.35 -0.63
C CYS A 691 -6.28 12.49 -0.97
N LYS A 692 -7.14 12.21 0.02
CA LYS A 692 -8.36 11.44 -0.15
C LYS A 692 -9.55 12.34 0.13
N VAL A 693 -10.18 12.84 -0.94
CA VAL A 693 -11.24 13.83 -0.88
C VAL A 693 -12.37 13.47 -1.85
N ILE A 694 -13.60 13.53 -1.36
CA ILE A 694 -14.83 13.51 -2.17
C ILE A 694 -15.55 14.82 -1.93
N LEU A 695 -15.95 15.50 -2.99
CA LEU A 695 -16.76 16.71 -2.96
C LEU A 695 -18.04 16.49 -3.75
N VAL A 696 -19.19 16.58 -3.08
CA VAL A 696 -20.52 16.54 -3.70
C VAL A 696 -21.16 17.90 -3.64
N VAL A 697 -21.56 18.44 -4.78
CA VAL A 697 -22.29 19.71 -4.91
C VAL A 697 -23.76 19.44 -5.12
N ARG A 698 -24.60 19.86 -4.17
CA ARG A 698 -26.04 19.61 -4.13
C ARG A 698 -26.84 20.91 -4.09
N GLN A 699 -27.93 20.98 -4.81
CA GLN A 699 -28.90 22.05 -4.76
C GLN A 699 -29.80 21.86 -3.54
N ASP A 700 -29.54 22.56 -2.47
CA ASP A 700 -30.39 22.61 -1.29
C ASP A 700 -31.38 23.76 -1.38
N TYR A 701 -32.31 23.89 -0.42
CA TYR A 701 -33.27 24.97 -0.38
C TYR A 701 -32.62 26.36 -0.27
N SER A 702 -31.47 26.45 0.37
CA SER A 702 -30.72 27.70 0.58
C SER A 702 -29.72 28.01 -0.55
N GLY A 703 -29.70 27.23 -1.63
CA GLY A 703 -28.70 27.35 -2.70
C GLY A 703 -27.81 26.12 -2.83
N LEU A 704 -26.71 26.26 -3.55
CA LEU A 704 -25.73 25.19 -3.70
C LEU A 704 -24.99 24.97 -2.37
N ARG A 705 -24.99 23.72 -1.91
CA ARG A 705 -24.27 23.29 -0.73
C ARG A 705 -23.23 22.23 -1.11
N ARG A 706 -22.08 22.29 -0.47
CA ARG A 706 -20.98 21.36 -0.63
C ARG A 706 -21.00 20.37 0.52
N TYR A 707 -20.90 19.08 0.18
CA TYR A 707 -20.77 17.98 1.14
C TYR A 707 -19.42 17.32 0.84
N VAL A 708 -18.58 17.19 1.84
CA VAL A 708 -17.20 16.77 1.67
C VAL A 708 -16.92 15.56 2.56
N HIS A 709 -16.21 14.57 2.00
CA HIS A 709 -15.50 13.60 2.79
C HIS A 709 -14.00 13.85 2.64
N ILE A 710 -13.26 13.84 3.75
CA ILE A 710 -11.81 13.91 3.80
C ILE A 710 -11.34 12.74 4.66
N GLY A 711 -10.46 11.89 4.12
CA GLY A 711 -9.98 10.70 4.80
C GLY A 711 -8.46 10.59 4.85
N THR A 712 -7.98 9.81 5.81
CA THR A 712 -6.57 9.42 5.92
C THR A 712 -6.27 8.22 5.02
N GLY A 713 -7.27 7.36 4.75
CA GLY A 713 -7.17 6.12 3.99
C GLY A 713 -7.77 6.17 2.59
N ASN A 714 -7.35 5.24 1.75
CA ASN A 714 -7.80 5.09 0.37
C ASN A 714 -9.29 4.67 0.28
N TYR A 715 -9.92 4.97 -0.85
CA TYR A 715 -11.29 4.53 -1.15
C TYR A 715 -11.32 3.11 -1.71
N HIS A 716 -11.04 2.14 -0.84
CA HIS A 716 -10.97 0.73 -1.18
C HIS A 716 -11.69 -0.09 -0.10
N ALA A 717 -12.78 -0.74 -0.43
CA ALA A 717 -13.68 -1.38 0.53
C ALA A 717 -13.00 -2.51 1.33
N GLU A 718 -12.17 -3.31 0.68
CA GLU A 718 -11.45 -4.41 1.35
C GLU A 718 -10.36 -3.87 2.29
N THR A 719 -9.58 -2.90 1.82
CA THR A 719 -8.55 -2.25 2.63
C THR A 719 -9.16 -1.60 3.88
N ALA A 720 -10.35 -0.97 3.75
CA ALA A 720 -11.06 -0.35 4.86
C ALA A 720 -11.55 -1.34 5.93
N ARG A 721 -11.45 -2.66 5.69
CA ARG A 721 -11.76 -3.70 6.69
C ARG A 721 -10.57 -4.11 7.54
N ILE A 722 -9.36 -3.78 7.08
CA ILE A 722 -8.11 -4.23 7.72
C ILE A 722 -7.16 -3.08 8.06
N TYR A 723 -7.47 -1.85 7.65
CA TYR A 723 -6.72 -0.63 7.94
C TYR A 723 -7.45 0.25 8.93
N SER A 724 -6.71 0.71 9.94
CA SER A 724 -7.20 1.70 10.88
C SER A 724 -7.05 3.10 10.27
N ASP A 725 -8.15 3.65 9.79
CA ASP A 725 -8.23 4.97 9.16
C ASP A 725 -9.32 5.84 9.75
N VAL A 726 -9.16 7.16 9.63
CA VAL A 726 -10.13 8.14 10.09
C VAL A 726 -10.59 9.02 8.91
N GLY A 727 -11.87 9.31 8.85
CA GLY A 727 -12.46 10.18 7.85
C GLY A 727 -13.50 11.14 8.43
N LEU A 728 -13.65 12.31 7.83
CA LEU A 728 -14.61 13.33 8.21
C LEU A 728 -15.61 13.55 7.08
N LEU A 729 -16.90 13.28 7.34
CA LEU A 729 -18.02 13.73 6.50
C LEU A 729 -18.53 15.07 7.02
N THR A 730 -18.57 16.10 6.17
CA THR A 730 -18.95 17.43 6.59
C THR A 730 -19.71 18.19 5.51
N CYS A 731 -20.51 19.18 5.93
CA CYS A 731 -21.06 20.22 5.07
C CYS A 731 -20.66 21.63 5.53
N ASP A 732 -19.54 21.72 6.25
CA ASP A 732 -18.96 23.01 6.61
C ASP A 732 -18.62 23.83 5.37
N GLU A 733 -19.01 25.10 5.36
CA GLU A 733 -18.90 25.94 4.18
C GLU A 733 -17.45 26.27 3.83
N THR A 734 -16.62 26.50 4.86
CA THR A 734 -15.20 26.82 4.70
C THR A 734 -14.41 25.65 4.16
N ILE A 735 -14.61 24.45 4.74
CA ILE A 735 -14.00 23.20 4.26
C ILE A 735 -14.48 22.90 2.83
N GLY A 736 -15.77 23.12 2.54
CA GLY A 736 -16.34 22.92 1.22
C GLY A 736 -15.77 23.88 0.17
N GLN A 737 -15.54 25.14 0.53
CA GLN A 737 -14.87 26.12 -0.30
C GLN A 737 -13.44 25.69 -0.60
N ASP A 738 -12.68 25.36 0.43
CA ASP A 738 -11.28 24.95 0.31
C ASP A 738 -11.14 23.66 -0.50
N ALA A 739 -12.06 22.69 -0.33
CA ALA A 739 -12.11 21.49 -1.15
C ALA A 739 -12.37 21.80 -2.63
N THR A 740 -13.20 22.83 -2.92
CA THR A 740 -13.39 23.31 -4.30
C THR A 740 -12.10 23.87 -4.88
N GLU A 741 -11.39 24.68 -4.11
CA GLU A 741 -10.10 25.24 -4.52
C GLU A 741 -9.02 24.15 -4.71
N LEU A 742 -9.05 23.11 -3.87
CA LEU A 742 -8.17 21.94 -4.02
C LEU A 742 -8.41 21.22 -5.35
N PHE A 743 -9.66 20.93 -5.68
CA PHE A 743 -9.99 20.30 -6.96
C PHE A 743 -9.65 21.18 -8.15
N ASN A 744 -9.89 22.48 -8.08
CA ASN A 744 -9.47 23.41 -9.12
C ASN A 744 -7.94 23.42 -9.29
N TYR A 745 -7.17 23.23 -8.23
CA TYR A 745 -5.72 23.06 -8.31
C TYR A 745 -5.35 21.71 -8.98
N LEU A 746 -5.95 20.63 -8.54
CA LEU A 746 -5.65 19.28 -9.05
C LEU A 746 -5.98 19.11 -10.54
N THR A 747 -7.06 19.77 -11.03
CA THR A 747 -7.52 19.65 -12.41
C THR A 747 -6.85 20.64 -13.37
N THR A 748 -6.26 21.71 -12.86
CA THR A 748 -5.63 22.74 -13.73
C THR A 748 -4.11 22.72 -13.67
N GLY A 749 -3.51 22.06 -12.67
CA GLY A 749 -2.07 22.10 -12.43
C GLY A 749 -1.54 23.48 -11.99
N PHE A 750 -2.34 24.55 -12.12
CA PHE A 750 -1.91 25.89 -11.81
C PHE A 750 -1.98 26.20 -10.32
N MET A 751 -0.82 26.48 -9.76
CA MET A 751 -0.66 26.97 -8.40
C MET A 751 -0.84 28.51 -8.31
N ALA A 752 -1.97 29.05 -8.76
CA ALA A 752 -2.32 30.42 -8.37
C ALA A 752 -2.30 30.54 -6.84
N ARG A 753 -2.07 31.75 -6.30
CA ARG A 753 -2.17 31.99 -4.85
C ARG A 753 -3.61 31.71 -4.42
N ARG A 754 -3.88 30.51 -3.94
CA ARG A 754 -5.19 30.09 -3.42
C ARG A 754 -5.23 30.37 -1.93
N ASN A 755 -6.34 30.93 -1.48
CA ASN A 755 -6.50 31.36 -0.10
C ASN A 755 -7.29 30.29 0.67
N TYR A 756 -6.60 29.24 1.13
CA TYR A 756 -7.19 28.24 2.01
C TYR A 756 -7.41 28.82 3.40
N GLN A 757 -8.57 28.56 3.99
CA GLN A 757 -8.98 29.06 5.29
C GLN A 757 -8.96 28.00 6.39
N ALA A 758 -9.36 26.76 6.08
CA ALA A 758 -9.41 25.65 7.01
C ALA A 758 -8.41 24.54 6.63
N LEU A 759 -8.40 24.17 5.35
CA LEU A 759 -7.53 23.09 4.87
C LEU A 759 -6.10 23.58 4.66
N VAL A 760 -5.14 22.71 5.00
CA VAL A 760 -3.71 23.04 4.83
C VAL A 760 -3.07 22.04 3.87
N PRO A 761 -2.93 22.38 2.59
CA PRO A 761 -2.35 21.47 1.60
C PRO A 761 -0.82 21.46 1.60
N ALA A 762 -0.24 20.30 1.28
CA ALA A 762 1.14 20.15 0.83
C ALA A 762 1.19 20.29 -0.72
N PRO A 763 2.38 20.64 -1.28
CA PRO A 763 3.68 20.80 -0.61
C PRO A 763 3.91 22.18 0.01
N ARG A 764 3.07 23.14 -0.22
CA ARG A 764 3.41 24.56 0.11
C ARG A 764 3.16 24.97 1.55
N LEU A 765 2.09 24.49 2.17
CA LEU A 765 1.62 25.04 3.44
C LEU A 765 1.79 24.07 4.61
N LEU A 766 1.63 22.78 4.39
CA LEU A 766 1.49 21.80 5.46
C LEU A 766 2.72 21.75 6.37
N LYS A 767 3.92 21.57 5.82
CA LYS A 767 5.18 21.54 6.60
C LYS A 767 5.35 22.80 7.43
N LYS A 768 5.14 23.97 6.82
CA LYS A 768 5.24 25.27 7.50
C LYS A 768 4.23 25.40 8.64
N ALA A 769 3.00 24.90 8.42
CA ALA A 769 1.95 24.95 9.41
C ALA A 769 2.23 24.04 10.62
N LEU A 770 2.84 22.87 10.39
CA LEU A 770 3.27 21.99 11.48
C LEU A 770 4.41 22.60 12.27
N LEU A 771 5.46 23.10 11.61
CA LEU A 771 6.59 23.77 12.26
C LEU A 771 6.14 24.97 13.10
N ALA A 772 5.29 25.83 12.54
CA ALA A 772 4.75 26.99 13.26
C ALA A 772 3.92 26.61 14.50
N ARG A 773 3.22 25.47 14.47
CA ARG A 773 2.47 24.96 15.63
C ARG A 773 3.39 24.38 16.71
N ILE A 774 4.45 23.69 16.30
CA ILE A 774 5.47 23.20 17.24
C ILE A 774 6.14 24.40 17.93
N GLU A 775 6.56 25.41 17.17
CA GLU A 775 7.15 26.65 17.71
C GLU A 775 6.18 27.38 18.65
N ARG A 776 4.90 27.48 18.28
CA ARG A 776 3.87 28.08 19.15
C ARG A 776 3.70 27.29 20.45
N GLU A 777 3.70 25.94 20.39
CA GLU A 777 3.56 25.10 21.57
C GLU A 777 4.73 25.29 22.54
N MET A 778 5.96 25.45 22.01
CA MET A 778 7.15 25.80 22.81
C MET A 778 6.98 27.16 23.50
N ALA A 779 6.53 28.17 22.77
CA ALA A 779 6.31 29.50 23.32
C ALA A 779 5.20 29.52 24.39
N LEU A 780 4.12 28.77 24.19
CA LEU A 780 3.04 28.62 25.16
C LEU A 780 3.48 27.85 26.39
N HIS A 781 4.29 26.80 26.22
CA HIS A 781 4.87 26.04 27.32
C HIS A 781 5.77 26.91 28.19
N ALA A 782 6.65 27.71 27.58
CA ALA A 782 7.52 28.64 28.28
C ALA A 782 6.72 29.71 29.06
N ALA A 783 5.54 30.13 28.60
CA ALA A 783 4.71 31.15 29.26
C ALA A 783 3.84 30.58 30.37
N ALA A 784 3.32 29.34 30.25
CA ALA A 784 2.28 28.81 31.14
C ALA A 784 2.49 27.33 31.55
N GLY A 785 3.51 26.68 31.06
CA GLY A 785 3.76 25.28 31.29
C GLY A 785 2.77 24.35 30.54
N GLY A 786 2.94 23.06 30.75
CA GLY A 786 2.00 22.02 30.30
C GLY A 786 1.87 21.80 28.80
N GLY A 787 2.86 22.22 27.99
CA GLY A 787 2.86 21.98 26.55
C GLY A 787 2.80 20.48 26.21
N LEU A 788 1.99 20.13 25.19
CA LEU A 788 1.81 18.75 24.75
C LEU A 788 1.59 18.67 23.26
N ILE A 789 2.43 17.88 22.61
CA ILE A 789 2.32 17.52 21.19
C ILE A 789 2.07 16.01 21.11
N GLN A 790 1.05 15.58 20.36
CA GLN A 790 0.83 14.15 20.10
C GLN A 790 0.58 13.92 18.62
N PHE A 791 1.42 13.10 18.00
CA PHE A 791 1.31 12.74 16.60
C PHE A 791 1.08 11.23 16.45
N LYS A 792 0.07 10.85 15.69
CA LYS A 792 -0.11 9.50 15.19
C LYS A 792 0.13 9.50 13.69
N MET A 793 1.04 8.64 13.23
CA MET A 793 1.41 8.55 11.80
C MET A 793 2.04 7.19 11.48
N ASN A 794 2.27 6.93 10.20
CA ASN A 794 3.00 5.71 9.81
C ASN A 794 4.50 5.93 9.94
N ALA A 795 5.01 7.10 9.51
CA ALA A 795 6.45 7.37 9.48
C ALA A 795 6.79 8.82 9.88
N LEU A 796 7.87 8.95 10.63
CA LEU A 796 8.52 10.22 10.99
C LEU A 796 9.92 10.26 10.37
N GLU A 797 10.07 11.00 9.26
CA GLU A 797 11.31 10.96 8.46
C GLU A 797 11.85 12.35 8.10
N ASP A 798 11.02 13.40 8.08
CA ASP A 798 11.42 14.75 7.72
C ASP A 798 12.36 15.34 8.77
N GLY A 799 13.58 15.70 8.34
CA GLY A 799 14.62 16.19 9.24
C GLY A 799 14.26 17.50 9.95
N ASP A 800 13.50 18.41 9.30
CA ASP A 800 13.13 19.68 9.92
C ASP A 800 12.07 19.48 11.00
N ILE A 801 11.12 18.58 10.78
CA ILE A 801 10.12 18.19 11.81
C ILE A 801 10.83 17.51 12.98
N VAL A 802 11.75 16.56 12.73
CA VAL A 802 12.52 15.91 13.81
C VAL A 802 13.31 16.93 14.62
N LYS A 803 14.02 17.88 13.96
CA LYS A 803 14.74 18.95 14.64
C LYS A 803 13.82 19.85 15.47
N ALA A 804 12.62 20.15 14.96
CA ALA A 804 11.64 20.95 15.69
C ALA A 804 11.12 20.23 16.93
N LEU A 805 10.87 18.90 16.85
CA LEU A 805 10.46 18.08 17.99
C LEU A 805 11.56 17.96 19.05
N TYR A 806 12.84 17.84 18.64
CA TYR A 806 13.97 17.90 19.59
C TYR A 806 14.00 19.24 20.32
N ARG A 807 13.86 20.37 19.59
CA ARG A 807 13.78 21.70 20.23
C ARG A 807 12.61 21.81 21.20
N ALA A 808 11.46 21.23 20.85
CA ALA A 808 10.29 21.22 21.72
C ALA A 808 10.57 20.45 23.02
N SER A 809 11.23 19.29 22.94
CA SER A 809 11.63 18.50 24.10
C SER A 809 12.64 19.26 24.99
N MET A 810 13.68 19.85 24.39
CA MET A 810 14.65 20.67 25.11
C MET A 810 14.00 21.89 25.80
N ALA A 811 12.91 22.39 25.25
CA ALA A 811 12.09 23.45 25.86
C ALA A 811 11.12 22.93 26.94
N GLY A 812 11.13 21.63 27.27
CA GLY A 812 10.28 21.02 28.29
C GLY A 812 8.88 20.55 27.80
N VAL A 813 8.56 20.71 26.51
CA VAL A 813 7.28 20.25 25.95
C VAL A 813 7.25 18.72 25.90
N ARG A 814 6.20 18.11 26.44
CA ARG A 814 5.96 16.68 26.29
C ARG A 814 5.56 16.36 24.86
N VAL A 815 6.20 15.34 24.29
CA VAL A 815 5.94 14.87 22.91
C VAL A 815 5.67 13.37 22.90
N ASP A 816 4.45 12.97 22.57
CA ASP A 816 4.06 11.56 22.42
C ASP A 816 3.87 11.24 20.95
N LEU A 817 4.65 10.32 20.40
CA LEU A 817 4.66 9.95 19.00
C LEU A 817 4.20 8.49 18.83
N TYR A 818 3.08 8.28 18.16
CA TYR A 818 2.58 6.96 17.80
C TYR A 818 2.95 6.69 16.35
N VAL A 819 4.14 6.09 16.14
CA VAL A 819 4.75 5.87 14.83
C VAL A 819 4.79 4.37 14.53
N ARG A 820 4.08 3.93 13.50
CA ARG A 820 3.97 2.52 13.16
C ARG A 820 5.31 1.91 12.71
N ASP A 821 5.99 2.52 11.73
CA ASP A 821 7.15 1.91 11.08
C ASP A 821 8.42 2.77 11.19
N THR A 822 8.70 3.63 10.24
CA THR A 822 9.94 4.39 10.14
C THR A 822 9.99 5.56 11.12
N CYS A 823 11.00 5.63 11.96
CA CYS A 823 11.25 6.75 12.85
C CYS A 823 12.73 7.11 12.86
N ARG A 824 13.09 8.33 12.41
CA ARG A 824 14.48 8.81 12.45
C ARG A 824 14.86 9.45 13.79
N LEU A 825 13.87 9.75 14.63
CA LEU A 825 14.08 10.40 15.93
C LEU A 825 14.53 9.36 16.96
N ARG A 826 15.48 9.75 17.85
CA ARG A 826 15.90 8.97 19.02
C ARG A 826 15.19 9.50 20.26
N PRO A 827 14.26 8.76 20.90
CA PRO A 827 13.61 9.19 22.12
C PRO A 827 14.50 8.98 23.35
N GLY A 828 14.20 9.69 24.45
CA GLY A 828 14.74 9.40 25.77
C GLY A 828 16.24 9.72 25.97
N ILE A 829 16.85 10.54 25.12
CA ILE A 829 18.23 10.99 25.30
C ILE A 829 18.24 12.15 26.30
N PRO A 830 18.98 12.05 27.41
CA PRO A 830 19.02 13.08 28.43
C PRO A 830 19.41 14.46 27.87
N GLY A 831 18.65 15.47 28.23
CA GLY A 831 18.82 16.84 27.77
C GLY A 831 18.43 17.14 26.34
N LEU A 832 18.25 16.13 25.49
CA LEU A 832 17.84 16.28 24.08
C LEU A 832 16.37 15.89 23.86
N SER A 833 16.03 14.63 24.17
CA SER A 833 14.73 14.05 23.87
C SER A 833 14.10 13.30 25.04
N GLU A 834 14.48 13.65 26.27
CA GLU A 834 13.96 13.06 27.51
C GLU A 834 12.44 13.22 27.65
N ASN A 835 11.87 14.26 27.03
CA ASN A 835 10.43 14.53 27.03
C ASN A 835 9.72 13.94 25.79
N ILE A 836 10.43 13.14 24.98
CA ILE A 836 9.86 12.48 23.80
C ILE A 836 9.71 10.99 24.07
N ARG A 837 8.52 10.48 23.79
CA ARG A 837 8.20 9.06 23.79
C ARG A 837 7.73 8.65 22.39
N VAL A 838 8.18 7.50 21.91
CA VAL A 838 7.75 6.90 20.64
C VAL A 838 7.18 5.53 20.90
N VAL A 839 5.95 5.30 20.41
CA VAL A 839 5.20 4.05 20.58
C VAL A 839 4.78 3.54 19.20
N SER A 840 4.89 2.23 18.97
CA SER A 840 4.42 1.56 17.77
C SER A 840 3.33 0.57 18.14
N ILE A 841 2.21 0.57 17.42
CA ILE A 841 1.13 -0.41 17.58
C ILE A 841 1.20 -1.39 16.41
N VAL A 842 1.33 -2.69 16.72
CA VAL A 842 1.33 -3.79 15.76
C VAL A 842 0.34 -4.85 16.22
N GLY A 843 -0.49 -5.37 15.31
CA GLY A 843 -1.47 -6.40 15.64
C GLY A 843 -2.45 -6.63 14.49
N ARG A 844 -3.68 -7.01 14.82
CA ARG A 844 -4.73 -7.45 13.90
C ARG A 844 -5.00 -6.54 12.71
N PHE A 845 -5.05 -5.21 12.94
CA PHE A 845 -5.27 -4.21 11.89
C PHE A 845 -4.01 -3.40 11.65
N LEU A 846 -3.87 -2.89 10.42
CA LEU A 846 -2.77 -2.01 10.09
C LEU A 846 -3.08 -0.58 10.51
N GLU A 847 -2.29 -0.04 11.44
CA GLU A 847 -2.36 1.36 11.84
C GLU A 847 -1.96 2.28 10.67
N HIS A 848 -2.93 3.04 10.15
CA HIS A 848 -2.74 3.85 8.94
C HIS A 848 -3.21 5.30 9.09
N ALA A 849 -4.06 5.62 10.04
CA ALA A 849 -4.52 6.99 10.27
C ALA A 849 -3.38 7.96 10.60
N ARG A 850 -3.53 9.23 10.25
CA ARG A 850 -2.66 10.30 10.69
C ARG A 850 -3.49 11.32 11.43
N ILE A 851 -3.11 11.55 12.70
CA ILE A 851 -3.77 12.49 13.61
C ILE A 851 -2.67 13.36 14.23
N TYR A 852 -2.84 14.69 14.18
CA TYR A 852 -1.94 15.66 14.77
C TYR A 852 -2.68 16.44 15.83
N TYR A 853 -2.12 16.50 17.02
CA TYR A 853 -2.68 17.20 18.18
C TYR A 853 -1.68 18.17 18.79
N PHE A 854 -2.17 19.34 19.17
CA PHE A 854 -1.47 20.35 19.91
C PHE A 854 -2.35 20.86 21.06
N ARG A 855 -1.80 20.94 22.27
CA ARG A 855 -2.55 21.39 23.44
C ARG A 855 -2.91 22.86 23.40
N ASN A 856 -2.05 23.71 22.80
CA ASN A 856 -2.31 25.12 22.53
C ASN A 856 -2.85 25.90 23.75
N ALA A 857 -2.22 25.76 24.90
CA ALA A 857 -2.61 26.36 26.18
C ALA A 857 -4.08 26.06 26.59
N GLY A 858 -4.61 24.88 26.24
CA GLY A 858 -5.98 24.45 26.54
C GLY A 858 -7.00 24.76 25.44
N ALA A 859 -6.64 25.52 24.40
CA ALA A 859 -7.43 25.68 23.16
C ALA A 859 -7.06 24.54 22.18
N GLU A 860 -7.30 23.30 22.57
CA GLU A 860 -6.84 22.10 21.90
C GLU A 860 -7.13 22.09 20.40
N GLU A 861 -6.14 21.71 19.61
CA GLU A 861 -6.27 21.56 18.16
C GLU A 861 -6.06 20.12 17.74
N TYR A 862 -7.03 19.57 16.99
CA TYR A 862 -6.97 18.24 16.39
C TYR A 862 -7.07 18.34 14.88
N PHE A 863 -6.21 17.58 14.20
CA PHE A 863 -6.20 17.50 12.73
C PHE A 863 -6.13 16.04 12.30
N ILE A 864 -6.83 15.71 11.21
CA ILE A 864 -6.60 14.48 10.45
C ILE A 864 -5.86 14.81 9.16
N SER A 865 -4.99 13.92 8.69
CA SER A 865 -4.17 14.17 7.51
C SER A 865 -4.01 12.94 6.63
N SER A 866 -3.81 13.17 5.33
CA SER A 866 -3.31 12.15 4.41
C SER A 866 -1.78 12.00 4.45
N ALA A 867 -1.07 13.01 5.00
CA ALA A 867 0.38 13.09 5.05
C ALA A 867 0.97 12.47 6.31
N ASP A 868 2.02 11.67 6.15
CA ASP A 868 3.00 11.38 7.19
C ASP A 868 4.01 12.54 7.31
N ALA A 869 4.76 12.63 8.40
CA ALA A 869 5.86 13.59 8.55
C ALA A 869 7.12 13.11 7.82
N MET A 870 7.01 12.95 6.50
CA MET A 870 8.07 12.55 5.60
C MET A 870 8.35 13.64 4.58
N LYS A 871 9.62 13.85 4.21
CA LYS A 871 10.03 14.86 3.23
C LYS A 871 9.21 14.77 1.95
N ARG A 872 9.07 13.58 1.36
CA ARG A 872 8.27 13.38 0.14
C ARG A 872 6.79 13.71 0.28
N ASN A 873 6.16 13.42 1.45
CA ASN A 873 4.75 13.74 1.69
C ASN A 873 4.56 15.25 1.82
N LEU A 874 5.52 15.92 2.44
CA LEU A 874 5.45 17.33 2.75
C LEU A 874 5.91 18.24 1.60
N GLU A 875 6.73 17.72 0.67
CA GLU A 875 7.41 18.51 -0.37
C GLU A 875 7.13 18.05 -1.80
N ALA A 876 6.81 16.76 -2.04
CA ALA A 876 6.65 16.17 -3.37
C ALA A 876 5.29 15.49 -3.61
N ARG A 877 4.28 15.75 -2.77
CA ARG A 877 2.93 15.23 -2.91
C ARG A 877 1.87 16.27 -2.67
N VAL A 878 0.70 16.08 -3.29
CA VAL A 878 -0.51 16.81 -2.92
C VAL A 878 -1.18 16.04 -1.79
N GLU A 879 -1.02 16.58 -0.58
CA GLU A 879 -1.59 16.05 0.66
C GLU A 879 -2.47 17.09 1.32
N ILE A 880 -3.22 16.73 2.34
CA ILE A 880 -4.11 17.63 3.05
C ILE A 880 -4.09 17.40 4.56
N LEU A 881 -4.10 18.48 5.32
CA LEU A 881 -4.35 18.49 6.76
C LEU A 881 -5.68 19.21 7.00
N CYS A 882 -6.61 18.54 7.68
CA CYS A 882 -7.96 19.01 7.93
C CYS A 882 -8.21 19.18 9.43
N PRO A 883 -8.66 20.33 9.92
CA PRO A 883 -9.01 20.51 11.32
C PRO A 883 -10.32 19.80 11.67
N VAL A 884 -10.37 19.20 12.86
CA VAL A 884 -11.57 18.66 13.49
C VAL A 884 -11.91 19.53 14.67
N ILE A 885 -13.05 20.25 14.60
CA ILE A 885 -13.37 21.32 15.54
C ILE A 885 -14.56 21.00 16.46
N ALA A 886 -15.44 20.10 16.03
CA ALA A 886 -16.62 19.75 16.84
C ALA A 886 -16.22 19.04 18.15
N PRO A 887 -16.62 19.52 19.34
CA PRO A 887 -16.16 18.99 20.62
C PRO A 887 -16.45 17.50 20.83
N GLU A 888 -17.53 16.99 20.25
CA GLU A 888 -17.86 15.57 20.27
C GLU A 888 -16.87 14.73 19.46
N LEU A 889 -16.40 15.25 18.32
CA LEU A 889 -15.46 14.56 17.45
C LEU A 889 -14.02 14.65 17.97
N THR A 890 -13.66 15.80 18.60
CA THR A 890 -12.33 15.91 19.25
C THR A 890 -12.20 14.96 20.42
N ARG A 891 -13.32 14.70 21.15
CA ARG A 891 -13.34 13.66 22.21
C ARG A 891 -13.18 12.26 21.62
N GLU A 892 -13.73 11.97 20.44
CA GLU A 892 -13.52 10.68 19.78
C GLU A 892 -12.06 10.49 19.37
N LEU A 893 -11.41 11.56 18.83
CA LEU A 893 -9.98 11.52 18.51
C LEU A 893 -9.11 11.39 19.77
N ARG A 894 -9.47 12.07 20.86
CA ARG A 894 -8.79 11.93 22.15
C ARG A 894 -8.86 10.48 22.64
N GLN A 895 -10.02 9.85 22.53
CA GLN A 895 -10.23 8.46 22.94
C GLN A 895 -9.32 7.47 22.18
N ILE A 896 -8.97 7.76 20.91
CA ILE A 896 -8.00 6.96 20.16
C ILE A 896 -6.62 7.03 20.82
N PHE A 897 -6.14 8.23 21.16
CA PHE A 897 -4.86 8.40 21.87
C PHE A 897 -4.87 7.73 23.23
N ASP A 898 -5.96 7.88 23.98
CA ASP A 898 -6.11 7.26 25.31
C ASP A 898 -6.09 5.73 25.23
N THR A 899 -6.66 5.16 24.15
CA THR A 899 -6.62 3.72 23.89
C THR A 899 -5.20 3.22 23.57
N TYR A 900 -4.43 3.99 22.80
CA TYR A 900 -3.02 3.66 22.52
C TYR A 900 -2.16 3.74 23.79
N GLU A 901 -2.46 4.68 24.66
CA GLU A 901 -1.78 4.82 25.96
C GLU A 901 -2.04 3.62 26.87
N ALA A 902 -3.28 3.15 26.89
CA ALA A 902 -3.73 2.04 27.74
C ALA A 902 -3.32 0.65 27.21
N ASP A 903 -2.80 0.56 25.98
CA ASP A 903 -2.46 -0.74 25.35
C ASP A 903 -1.24 -1.37 26.02
N GLN A 904 -1.42 -2.59 26.54
CA GLN A 904 -0.37 -3.40 27.16
C GLN A 904 -0.10 -4.70 26.37
N ARG A 905 -0.63 -4.83 25.12
CA ARG A 905 -0.45 -6.03 24.30
C ARG A 905 0.18 -5.76 22.95
N SER A 906 -0.34 -4.75 22.22
CA SER A 906 0.06 -4.45 20.85
C SER A 906 1.04 -3.29 20.76
N ALA A 907 1.25 -2.57 21.88
CA ALA A 907 2.12 -1.41 21.97
C ALA A 907 3.58 -1.80 22.23
N TRP A 908 4.47 -1.10 21.54
CA TRP A 908 5.91 -1.26 21.63
C TRP A 908 6.55 0.10 21.91
N ASP A 909 7.27 0.24 23.00
CA ASP A 909 8.02 1.44 23.33
C ASP A 909 9.42 1.42 22.68
N MET A 910 9.77 2.51 22.01
CA MET A 910 11.05 2.68 21.34
C MET A 910 12.14 3.13 22.29
N ARG A 911 13.33 2.54 22.17
CA ARG A 911 14.54 2.91 22.92
C ARG A 911 15.40 3.91 22.12
N PRO A 912 16.35 4.61 22.77
CA PRO A 912 17.24 5.56 22.11
C PRO A 912 18.08 4.98 20.96
N ASP A 913 18.36 3.68 20.99
CA ASP A 913 19.13 2.98 19.96
C ASP A 913 18.28 2.59 18.73
N GLY A 914 16.97 2.77 18.80
CA GLY A 914 16.03 2.40 17.76
C GLY A 914 15.41 1.01 17.91
N SER A 915 15.81 0.25 18.93
CA SER A 915 15.14 -1.00 19.29
C SER A 915 13.79 -0.75 19.97
N TYR A 916 12.97 -1.78 20.06
CA TYR A 916 11.63 -1.69 20.64
C TYR A 916 11.39 -2.78 21.68
N VAL A 917 10.61 -2.44 22.71
CA VAL A 917 10.17 -3.36 23.75
C VAL A 917 8.65 -3.40 23.76
N GLN A 918 8.09 -4.61 23.66
CA GLN A 918 6.65 -4.82 23.77
C GLN A 918 6.20 -4.57 25.20
N ARG A 919 5.06 -3.92 25.36
CA ARG A 919 4.39 -3.82 26.65
C ARG A 919 3.70 -5.14 27.00
N HIS A 920 3.69 -5.44 28.29
CA HIS A 920 2.98 -6.57 28.83
C HIS A 920 2.06 -6.11 29.96
N PRO A 921 0.84 -6.67 30.07
CA PRO A 921 -0.05 -6.34 31.18
C PRO A 921 0.58 -6.81 32.49
N ALA A 922 0.41 -6.03 33.55
CA ALA A 922 0.68 -6.47 34.91
C ALA A 922 -0.35 -7.51 35.37
N ASP A 923 -0.03 -8.24 36.43
CA ASP A 923 -0.95 -9.24 36.98
C ASP A 923 -2.30 -8.59 37.34
N GLY A 924 -3.36 -9.09 36.70
CA GLY A 924 -4.73 -8.59 36.89
C GLY A 924 -5.16 -7.45 35.96
N GLU A 925 -4.27 -6.95 35.08
CA GLU A 925 -4.62 -5.99 34.03
C GLU A 925 -5.21 -6.68 32.78
N SER A 926 -5.99 -5.92 31.99
CA SER A 926 -6.53 -6.41 30.74
C SER A 926 -5.41 -6.65 29.73
N GLY A 927 -5.34 -7.86 29.19
CA GLY A 927 -4.47 -8.20 28.08
C GLY A 927 -5.05 -7.83 26.71
N GLU A 928 -6.07 -6.98 26.63
CA GLU A 928 -6.66 -6.54 25.38
C GLU A 928 -5.81 -5.48 24.70
N GLY A 929 -5.49 -5.68 23.43
CA GLY A 929 -4.77 -4.69 22.62
C GLY A 929 -5.71 -3.63 22.04
N THR A 930 -5.11 -2.56 21.51
CA THR A 930 -5.79 -1.40 20.91
C THR A 930 -6.96 -1.79 20.00
N HIS A 931 -6.76 -2.75 19.11
CA HIS A 931 -7.78 -3.08 18.10
C HIS A 931 -9.03 -3.72 18.73
N GLN A 932 -8.88 -4.59 19.73
CA GLN A 932 -9.97 -5.18 20.47
C GLN A 932 -10.72 -4.12 21.30
N MET A 933 -9.97 -3.25 21.97
CA MET A 933 -10.55 -2.15 22.73
C MET A 933 -11.38 -1.20 21.85
N LEU A 934 -10.89 -0.85 20.66
CA LEU A 934 -11.60 0.01 19.73
C LEU A 934 -12.81 -0.68 19.09
N ILE A 935 -12.77 -1.99 18.83
CA ILE A 935 -13.95 -2.78 18.42
C ILE A 935 -15.02 -2.70 19.52
N ALA A 936 -14.66 -3.02 20.77
CA ALA A 936 -15.59 -3.01 21.90
C ALA A 936 -16.19 -1.61 22.15
N GLN A 937 -15.39 -0.54 21.99
CA GLN A 937 -15.85 0.84 22.09
C GLN A 937 -16.87 1.19 21.01
N ALA A 938 -16.61 0.79 19.76
CA ALA A 938 -17.52 1.01 18.64
C ALA A 938 -18.86 0.30 18.87
N GLU A 939 -18.83 -0.98 19.24
CA GLU A 939 -20.04 -1.74 19.58
C GLU A 939 -20.83 -1.14 20.75
N ARG A 940 -20.14 -0.68 21.79
CA ARG A 940 -20.75 -0.01 22.93
C ARG A 940 -21.47 1.25 22.49
N ARG A 941 -20.83 2.11 21.69
CA ARG A 941 -21.46 3.33 21.11
C ARG A 941 -22.72 3.00 20.32
N LEU A 942 -22.68 1.95 19.50
CA LEU A 942 -23.86 1.51 18.75
C LEU A 942 -24.98 1.06 19.67
N LYS A 943 -24.70 0.18 20.65
CA LYS A 943 -25.66 -0.34 21.62
C LYS A 943 -26.33 0.80 22.42
N GLU A 944 -25.56 1.79 22.86
CA GLU A 944 -26.06 2.96 23.58
C GLU A 944 -26.97 3.84 22.71
N SER A 945 -26.56 4.10 21.46
CA SER A 945 -27.39 4.85 20.50
C SER A 945 -28.73 4.18 20.23
N LEU A 946 -28.75 2.86 20.06
CA LEU A 946 -29.97 2.08 19.87
C LEU A 946 -30.89 2.11 21.10
N LYS A 947 -30.32 2.05 22.32
CA LYS A 947 -31.06 2.19 23.58
C LYS A 947 -31.70 3.59 23.69
N MET A 948 -30.96 4.64 23.33
CA MET A 948 -31.50 6.01 23.35
C MET A 948 -32.62 6.19 22.34
N LYS A 949 -32.49 5.66 21.12
CA LYS A 949 -33.55 5.71 20.10
C LYS A 949 -34.83 5.00 20.52
N LYS A 950 -34.74 3.87 21.26
CA LYS A 950 -35.90 3.17 21.83
C LYS A 950 -36.61 3.94 22.94
N LYS A 951 -35.91 4.82 23.65
CA LYS A 951 -36.47 5.64 24.74
C LYS A 951 -37.12 6.93 24.27
N LEU A 952 -36.83 7.39 23.06
CA LEU A 952 -37.52 8.55 22.48
C LEU A 952 -38.89 8.13 22.00
N PRO A 953 -39.98 8.83 22.36
CA PRO A 953 -41.29 8.56 21.83
C PRO A 953 -41.26 8.64 20.32
N GLN A 954 -41.84 7.64 19.65
CA GLN A 954 -42.05 7.68 18.22
C GLN A 954 -43.00 8.85 17.93
N ARG A 955 -42.45 9.94 17.41
CA ARG A 955 -43.23 11.07 16.90
C ARG A 955 -43.62 10.84 15.45
#